data_a8d770378f04dab9d50114d8ca970bdd
#
_entry.id   a8d770378f04dab9d50114d8ca970bdd
#
_cell.length_a   1.000
_cell.length_b   1.000
_cell.length_c   1.000
_cell.angle_alpha   90.00
_cell.angle_beta   90.00
_cell.angle_gamma   90.00
#
_symmetry.space_group_name_H-M   'P 1'
#
loop_
_entity.id
_entity.type
_entity.pdbx_description
1 polymer ?
#
loop_
_entity_poly.entity_id
_entity_poly.type
_entity_poly.pdbx_seq_one_letter_code
_entity_poly.pdbx_strand_id
1 'polypeptide(L)'
;MANTSSRVRNRLATRRAEKNEINIENNFLDASEALGRESSGDAPQNLIIFIRDQVKPVDLWFPRDWADRNLPTQRWLKNNGLSFSNSFTNTSMCSVSRSTFFTGKYPAQHEADLILSDFNNPVLDSQVQLNPDLPNLGNILTDQGYDVAYFGKYHLSKTITLNNGETLYQNPTDYGFQEWQGPDAGYNMEATTAGLGPDKNDSRYIDEATTWLDNRLESGDQEPFVMVVSLVNPHDVLAYPNSMEEFGYGDEWLKGDIDLVPPTFTENKRENFKPSIQSQWTALQAGNGQLFDEEGAINYLNFYGNLLKVADAQIGEVVNLLRKPRYKSELKNTMLVSTSDHGEMATSHGSMVQKMFTAYDEAIKVPMIWSNPHYFKGRQTSDALVSLVDFLPSALNMLGVDKSVINDADLRGVDYSKILKKAHSSKRKKLNNIDVQDSILYTYDDVYAGQDPNLIPSFLSSVHGILPANNRLQALRTKDFKYARYFSGDKTYEPKNWDGELYDLRPGGGDFYPNKSKSGKLNPFKAAPLEMINLDPKAEAQRRRQARQGKGSGALATPEQKKAYKTMSSELDLMIQDRLQPLPQSKAVVPSFFKYNGGTLDENRGSNYNSGDPIVRFFPNQSAGTVDLELAFLTRASQTYNINYLEDGETITAISNIVGTNGPTYQYISGLPGDLTLSDVFIEWISDSVSLDQMI
;
A
#
# COMPACT_ATOMS: atom_id res chain seq x y z
N MET A 1 -17.77 -16.10 -20.85
CA MET A 1 -18.20 -14.77 -20.37
C MET A 1 -19.70 -14.65 -20.03
N ALA A 2 -20.62 -15.43 -20.52
CA ALA A 2 -22.05 -15.30 -20.19
C ALA A 2 -22.51 -16.06 -18.91
N ASN A 3 -21.69 -16.93 -18.34
CA ASN A 3 -22.10 -17.82 -17.24
C ASN A 3 -21.73 -17.33 -15.82
N THR A 4 -20.80 -16.41 -15.68
CA THR A 4 -20.41 -15.83 -14.38
C THR A 4 -21.40 -14.78 -13.88
N SER A 5 -21.93 -13.97 -14.80
CA SER A 5 -22.94 -12.95 -14.45
C SER A 5 -24.27 -13.56 -13.96
N SER A 6 -24.60 -14.78 -14.38
CA SER A 6 -25.83 -15.46 -13.94
C SER A 6 -25.70 -16.07 -12.53
N ARG A 7 -24.49 -16.46 -12.11
CA ARG A 7 -24.25 -17.04 -10.78
C ARG A 7 -24.23 -15.98 -9.67
N VAL A 8 -23.69 -14.79 -9.98
CA VAL A 8 -23.72 -13.64 -9.04
C VAL A 8 -25.16 -13.13 -8.89
N ARG A 9 -25.91 -13.00 -9.98
CA ARG A 9 -27.35 -12.64 -9.92
C ARG A 9 -28.18 -13.67 -9.14
N ASN A 10 -27.87 -14.94 -9.25
CA ASN A 10 -28.60 -15.97 -8.51
C ASN A 10 -28.26 -15.98 -7.01
N ARG A 11 -27.01 -15.70 -6.60
CA ARG A 11 -26.66 -15.55 -5.18
C ARG A 11 -27.30 -14.33 -4.54
N LEU A 12 -27.35 -13.20 -5.26
CA LEU A 12 -28.06 -12.00 -4.81
C LEU A 12 -29.57 -12.24 -4.73
N ALA A 13 -30.14 -12.98 -5.69
CA ALA A 13 -31.56 -13.35 -5.67
C ALA A 13 -31.90 -14.33 -4.51
N THR A 14 -31.02 -15.28 -4.21
CA THR A 14 -31.20 -16.24 -3.11
C THR A 14 -31.12 -15.54 -1.74
N ARG A 15 -30.13 -14.64 -1.54
CA ARG A 15 -30.04 -13.82 -0.32
C ARG A 15 -31.21 -12.84 -0.16
N ARG A 16 -31.76 -12.31 -1.27
CA ARG A 16 -33.00 -11.52 -1.24
C ARG A 16 -34.23 -12.37 -0.89
N ALA A 17 -34.31 -13.59 -1.40
CA ALA A 17 -35.42 -14.49 -1.08
C ALA A 17 -35.38 -14.93 0.40
N GLU A 18 -34.24 -15.29 0.93
CA GLU A 18 -34.06 -15.65 2.35
C GLU A 18 -34.33 -14.47 3.31
N LYS A 19 -34.01 -13.23 2.94
CA LYS A 19 -34.39 -12.02 3.71
C LYS A 19 -35.89 -11.70 3.63
N ASN A 20 -36.57 -12.09 2.55
CA ASN A 20 -38.00 -11.81 2.38
C ASN A 20 -38.94 -12.85 3.04
N GLU A 21 -38.46 -14.02 3.46
CA GLU A 21 -39.26 -15.01 4.19
C GLU A 21 -39.31 -14.82 5.71
N ILE A 22 -38.48 -13.87 6.25
CA ILE A 22 -38.50 -13.53 7.68
C ILE A 22 -38.81 -12.04 7.81
N ASN A 23 -40.02 -11.59 7.48
CA ASN A 23 -40.65 -10.41 8.07
C ASN A 23 -41.95 -10.01 7.33
N ILE A 24 -43.03 -10.62 7.68
CA ILE A 24 -44.32 -9.97 7.66
C ILE A 24 -44.78 -9.95 9.13
N GLU A 25 -44.40 -8.89 9.84
CA GLU A 25 -45.17 -8.23 10.88
C GLU A 25 -44.33 -7.14 11.56
N ASN A 26 -44.66 -5.90 11.20
CA ASN A 26 -44.50 -4.66 11.97
C ASN A 26 -43.31 -4.52 12.93
N ASN A 27 -42.24 -3.87 12.44
CA ASN A 27 -41.65 -2.72 13.14
C ASN A 27 -40.53 -2.17 12.24
N PHE A 28 -40.75 -1.01 11.64
CA PHE A 28 -39.66 -0.16 11.16
C PHE A 28 -38.91 0.34 12.40
N LEU A 29 -38.07 -0.51 12.97
CA LEU A 29 -36.96 -0.06 13.77
C LEU A 29 -35.93 0.52 12.79
N ASP A 30 -35.52 1.75 13.08
CA ASP A 30 -34.47 2.44 12.33
C ASP A 30 -33.27 1.48 12.20
N ALA A 31 -32.82 1.22 10.98
CA ALA A 31 -31.73 0.28 10.72
C ALA A 31 -30.43 0.66 11.47
N SER A 32 -30.32 1.92 11.89
CA SER A 32 -29.24 2.43 12.73
C SER A 32 -29.30 1.92 14.19
N GLU A 33 -30.51 1.66 14.74
CA GLU A 33 -30.63 1.10 16.09
C GLU A 33 -30.38 -0.41 16.13
N ALA A 34 -30.71 -1.14 15.04
CA ALA A 34 -30.53 -2.59 14.97
C ALA A 34 -29.03 -3.00 14.84
N LEU A 35 -28.15 -2.09 14.46
CA LEU A 35 -26.72 -2.33 14.25
C LEU A 35 -25.82 -1.73 15.35
N GLY A 36 -26.39 -1.20 16.45
CA GLY A 36 -25.62 -0.60 17.56
C GLY A 36 -24.87 0.69 17.16
N ARG A 37 -25.28 1.37 16.06
CA ARG A 37 -24.69 2.61 15.62
C ARG A 37 -25.14 3.78 16.50
N GLU A 38 -24.21 4.45 17.18
CA GLU A 38 -24.49 5.77 17.71
C GLU A 38 -24.70 6.73 16.52
N SER A 39 -25.95 6.98 16.14
CA SER A 39 -26.29 7.97 15.14
C SER A 39 -25.95 9.36 15.66
N SER A 40 -24.75 9.88 15.37
CA SER A 40 -24.53 11.31 15.34
C SER A 40 -25.26 11.84 14.09
N GLY A 41 -26.44 12.36 14.22
CA GLY A 41 -27.37 12.70 13.13
C GLY A 41 -26.90 13.63 12.01
N ASP A 42 -25.59 13.87 11.89
CA ASP A 42 -24.94 14.72 10.88
C ASP A 42 -23.74 14.03 10.17
N ALA A 43 -23.31 12.82 10.56
CA ALA A 43 -22.16 12.15 9.92
C ALA A 43 -22.57 11.41 8.65
N PRO A 44 -21.81 11.53 7.54
CA PRO A 44 -22.03 10.74 6.34
C PRO A 44 -21.92 9.24 6.63
N GLN A 45 -22.82 8.45 6.06
CA GLN A 45 -22.88 7.01 6.26
C GLN A 45 -22.11 6.23 5.19
N ASN A 46 -21.90 6.83 4.02
CA ASN A 46 -21.17 6.23 2.92
C ASN A 46 -19.75 6.76 2.85
N LEU A 47 -18.82 5.94 2.34
CA LEU A 47 -17.43 6.31 2.17
C LEU A 47 -16.93 5.90 0.77
N ILE A 48 -16.32 6.84 0.05
CA ILE A 48 -15.60 6.57 -1.19
C ILE A 48 -14.13 6.92 -0.98
N ILE A 49 -13.26 5.96 -1.26
CA ILE A 49 -11.81 6.08 -1.07
C ILE A 49 -11.13 6.05 -2.43
N PHE A 50 -10.45 7.13 -2.80
CA PHE A 50 -9.61 7.20 -3.98
C PHE A 50 -8.15 7.01 -3.58
N ILE A 51 -7.53 5.95 -4.09
CA ILE A 51 -6.10 5.66 -3.93
C ILE A 51 -5.45 5.83 -5.30
N ARG A 52 -4.40 6.63 -5.39
CA ARG A 52 -3.55 6.74 -6.57
C ARG A 52 -2.17 6.24 -6.19
N ASP A 53 -1.64 5.29 -6.93
CA ASP A 53 -0.34 4.70 -6.62
C ASP A 53 0.79 5.71 -6.90
N GLN A 54 1.71 5.86 -5.93
CA GLN A 54 2.95 6.61 -6.08
C GLN A 54 2.77 8.14 -6.17
N VAL A 55 1.83 8.73 -5.40
CA VAL A 55 1.63 10.18 -5.39
C VAL A 55 2.28 10.85 -4.19
N LYS A 56 3.34 11.60 -4.42
CA LYS A 56 3.83 12.57 -3.44
C LYS A 56 2.92 13.80 -3.35
N PRO A 57 2.93 14.56 -2.26
CA PRO A 57 2.22 15.84 -2.24
C PRO A 57 2.75 16.74 -3.37
N VAL A 58 1.85 17.13 -4.26
CA VAL A 58 2.19 17.98 -5.41
C VAL A 58 2.65 19.40 -5.03
N ASP A 59 2.54 19.75 -3.75
CA ASP A 59 3.11 20.98 -3.21
C ASP A 59 4.62 20.86 -2.91
N LEU A 60 5.17 19.65 -2.95
CA LEU A 60 6.58 19.38 -2.71
C LEU A 60 7.32 19.27 -4.05
N TRP A 61 8.05 20.33 -4.38
CA TRP A 61 8.91 20.47 -5.57
C TRP A 61 8.18 20.42 -6.92
N PHE A 62 6.86 20.74 -6.95
CA PHE A 62 6.19 21.18 -8.18
C PHE A 62 6.12 22.71 -8.21
N PRO A 63 6.05 23.33 -9.40
CA PRO A 63 5.86 24.77 -9.50
C PRO A 63 4.66 25.23 -8.67
N ARG A 64 4.81 26.35 -7.97
CA ARG A 64 3.94 26.80 -6.86
C ARG A 64 2.44 26.59 -7.05
N ASP A 65 1.90 26.91 -8.16
CA ASP A 65 0.46 26.84 -8.40
C ASP A 65 0.08 25.74 -9.41
N TRP A 66 1.04 24.84 -9.68
CA TRP A 66 0.88 23.79 -10.69
C TRP A 66 -0.33 22.91 -10.41
N ALA A 67 -0.47 22.40 -9.19
CA ALA A 67 -1.58 21.53 -8.81
C ALA A 67 -2.94 22.22 -8.89
N ASP A 68 -3.03 23.48 -8.45
CA ASP A 68 -4.30 24.23 -8.49
C ASP A 68 -4.74 24.54 -9.96
N ARG A 69 -3.79 24.62 -10.92
CA ARG A 69 -4.10 24.77 -12.34
C ARG A 69 -4.46 23.45 -13.00
N ASN A 70 -3.72 22.40 -12.71
CA ASN A 70 -3.71 21.15 -13.47
C ASN A 70 -4.56 20.03 -12.90
N LEU A 71 -4.93 20.07 -11.60
CA LEU A 71 -5.66 19.02 -10.90
C LEU A 71 -7.02 19.55 -10.37
N PRO A 72 -8.00 19.75 -11.28
CA PRO A 72 -9.28 20.38 -10.91
C PRO A 72 -10.09 19.53 -9.92
N THR A 73 -10.04 18.22 -9.99
CA THR A 73 -10.74 17.32 -9.06
C THR A 73 -10.14 17.41 -7.65
N GLN A 74 -8.82 17.28 -7.54
CA GLN A 74 -8.14 17.45 -6.25
C GLN A 74 -8.39 18.85 -5.66
N ARG A 75 -8.39 19.89 -6.50
CA ARG A 75 -8.74 21.25 -6.08
C ARG A 75 -10.18 21.33 -5.54
N TRP A 76 -11.13 20.66 -6.21
CA TRP A 76 -12.52 20.61 -5.74
C TRP A 76 -12.63 19.88 -4.40
N LEU A 77 -11.99 18.72 -4.25
CA LEU A 77 -11.94 17.97 -2.99
C LEU A 77 -11.36 18.81 -1.86
N LYS A 78 -10.22 19.47 -2.10
CA LYS A 78 -9.61 20.39 -1.10
C LYS A 78 -10.51 21.57 -0.74
N ASN A 79 -11.23 22.12 -1.71
CA ASN A 79 -12.10 23.28 -1.47
C ASN A 79 -13.37 22.93 -0.70
N ASN A 80 -13.74 21.65 -0.64
CA ASN A 80 -14.91 21.13 0.06
C ASN A 80 -14.54 20.17 1.19
N GLY A 81 -13.36 20.34 1.79
CA GLY A 81 -12.85 19.37 2.73
C GLY A 81 -11.75 19.84 3.65
N LEU A 82 -11.26 18.90 4.43
CA LEU A 82 -10.08 19.01 5.28
C LEU A 82 -8.90 18.26 4.64
N SER A 83 -7.76 18.95 4.49
CA SER A 83 -6.50 18.37 4.04
C SER A 83 -5.49 18.33 5.18
N PHE A 84 -4.80 17.23 5.35
CA PHE A 84 -3.66 17.12 6.27
C PHE A 84 -2.37 17.52 5.54
N SER A 85 -1.61 18.44 6.12
CA SER A 85 -0.31 18.86 5.57
C SER A 85 0.85 17.95 6.00
N ASN A 86 0.63 17.12 7.03
CA ASN A 86 1.59 16.17 7.58
C ASN A 86 0.96 14.78 7.63
N SER A 87 0.71 14.21 6.46
CA SER A 87 0.24 12.84 6.30
C SER A 87 1.34 11.99 5.67
N PHE A 88 1.54 10.78 6.19
CA PHE A 88 2.66 9.93 5.84
C PHE A 88 2.22 8.48 5.62
N THR A 89 2.93 7.77 4.76
CA THR A 89 2.91 6.30 4.78
C THR A 89 3.82 5.78 5.88
N ASN A 90 3.55 4.58 6.36
CA ASN A 90 4.37 3.89 7.37
C ASN A 90 5.42 2.97 6.72
N THR A 91 5.30 2.76 5.43
CA THR A 91 6.22 2.02 4.57
C THR A 91 5.99 2.44 3.12
N SER A 92 7.01 2.45 2.27
CA SER A 92 6.90 2.96 0.90
C SER A 92 6.83 1.88 -0.19
N MET A 93 6.56 0.62 0.17
CA MET A 93 6.30 -0.45 -0.80
C MET A 93 4.80 -0.66 -0.98
N CYS A 94 4.34 -0.80 -2.23
CA CYS A 94 2.91 -0.82 -2.58
C CYS A 94 2.11 -1.84 -1.75
N SER A 95 2.40 -3.14 -1.85
CA SER A 95 1.68 -4.21 -1.13
C SER A 95 1.70 -4.01 0.37
N VAL A 96 2.87 -3.63 0.91
CA VAL A 96 3.10 -3.43 2.34
C VAL A 96 2.30 -2.23 2.86
N SER A 97 2.34 -1.12 2.12
CA SER A 97 1.58 0.08 2.47
C SER A 97 0.08 -0.12 2.37
N ARG A 98 -0.38 -0.84 1.33
CA ARG A 98 -1.80 -1.18 1.15
C ARG A 98 -2.29 -2.10 2.27
N SER A 99 -1.49 -3.11 2.63
CA SER A 99 -1.76 -3.96 3.80
C SER A 99 -1.86 -3.13 5.09
N THR A 100 -0.94 -2.19 5.32
CA THR A 100 -0.98 -1.25 6.46
C THR A 100 -2.24 -0.38 6.45
N PHE A 101 -2.61 0.17 5.29
CA PHE A 101 -3.77 1.04 5.13
C PHE A 101 -5.09 0.32 5.42
N PHE A 102 -5.26 -0.89 4.88
CA PHE A 102 -6.52 -1.62 5.03
C PHE A 102 -6.66 -2.33 6.37
N THR A 103 -5.55 -2.70 7.03
CA THR A 103 -5.60 -3.39 8.34
C THR A 103 -5.44 -2.47 9.55
N GLY A 104 -4.93 -1.24 9.37
CA GLY A 104 -4.56 -0.38 10.50
C GLY A 104 -3.46 -0.99 11.39
N LYS A 105 -2.61 -1.85 10.81
CA LYS A 105 -1.51 -2.57 11.46
C LYS A 105 -0.19 -2.28 10.75
N TYR A 106 0.94 -2.42 11.46
CA TYR A 106 2.27 -2.33 10.85
C TYR A 106 2.70 -3.65 10.21
N PRO A 107 3.72 -3.65 9.34
CA PRO A 107 4.26 -4.88 8.74
C PRO A 107 4.57 -5.98 9.76
N ALA A 108 5.03 -5.62 10.96
CA ALA A 108 5.29 -6.57 12.04
C ALA A 108 4.05 -7.34 12.54
N GLN A 109 2.83 -6.85 12.25
CA GLN A 109 1.58 -7.52 12.63
C GLN A 109 0.87 -8.15 11.45
N HIS A 110 0.89 -7.52 10.26
CA HIS A 110 0.22 -8.10 9.08
C HIS A 110 1.17 -8.96 8.23
N GLU A 111 2.45 -9.01 8.57
CA GLU A 111 3.50 -9.88 8.01
C GLU A 111 3.79 -9.72 6.51
N ALA A 112 2.99 -8.97 5.77
CA ALA A 112 3.30 -8.57 4.41
C ALA A 112 4.36 -7.45 4.44
N ASP A 113 5.63 -7.82 4.47
CA ASP A 113 6.78 -6.92 4.68
C ASP A 113 7.55 -6.58 3.39
N LEU A 114 7.25 -7.28 2.29
CA LEU A 114 7.88 -7.11 0.99
C LEU A 114 6.85 -6.78 -0.09
N ILE A 115 7.32 -6.17 -1.18
CA ILE A 115 6.48 -6.00 -2.36
C ILE A 115 6.15 -7.36 -2.96
N LEU A 116 4.88 -7.57 -3.26
CA LEU A 116 4.43 -8.77 -3.94
C LEU A 116 4.71 -8.65 -5.44
N SER A 117 5.04 -9.75 -6.09
CA SER A 117 5.23 -9.83 -7.54
C SER A 117 4.86 -11.23 -8.03
N ASP A 118 5.03 -11.50 -9.31
CA ASP A 118 4.69 -12.78 -9.91
C ASP A 118 5.46 -13.94 -9.31
N PHE A 119 4.75 -15.03 -9.01
CA PHE A 119 5.27 -16.25 -8.39
C PHE A 119 6.29 -17.00 -9.25
N ASN A 120 6.42 -16.67 -10.52
CA ASN A 120 7.34 -17.33 -11.43
C ASN A 120 8.82 -16.95 -11.21
N ASN A 121 9.08 -16.10 -10.23
CA ASN A 121 10.45 -15.72 -9.87
C ASN A 121 10.82 -16.37 -8.52
N PRO A 122 11.74 -17.34 -8.48
CA PRO A 122 12.13 -18.04 -7.24
C PRO A 122 12.72 -17.14 -6.16
N VAL A 123 13.14 -15.91 -6.50
CA VAL A 123 13.57 -14.88 -5.55
C VAL A 123 12.45 -14.49 -4.60
N LEU A 124 11.21 -14.69 -5.00
CA LEU A 124 10.03 -14.11 -4.40
C LEU A 124 9.32 -15.08 -3.47
N ASP A 125 9.96 -16.20 -3.23
CA ASP A 125 9.46 -17.24 -2.36
C ASP A 125 9.22 -16.77 -0.92
N SER A 126 10.02 -15.81 -0.43
CA SER A 126 9.88 -15.25 0.92
C SER A 126 8.80 -14.15 1.05
N GLN A 127 8.15 -13.75 -0.04
CA GLN A 127 7.09 -12.75 0.01
C GLN A 127 5.85 -13.31 0.69
N VAL A 128 5.36 -12.59 1.71
CA VAL A 128 4.15 -12.92 2.44
C VAL A 128 3.01 -12.03 1.94
N GLN A 129 1.93 -12.65 1.46
CA GLN A 129 0.71 -11.91 1.14
C GLN A 129 -0.09 -11.58 2.40
N LEU A 130 -0.96 -10.59 2.32
CA LEU A 130 -1.84 -10.25 3.43
C LEU A 130 -2.73 -11.44 3.79
N ASN A 131 -2.78 -11.78 5.07
CA ASN A 131 -3.72 -12.77 5.57
C ASN A 131 -5.16 -12.21 5.51
N PRO A 132 -6.09 -12.81 4.74
CA PRO A 132 -7.47 -12.33 4.62
C PRO A 132 -8.28 -12.41 5.90
N ASP A 133 -7.89 -13.28 6.85
CA ASP A 133 -8.58 -13.40 8.14
C ASP A 133 -8.19 -12.30 9.12
N LEU A 134 -7.16 -11.51 8.82
CA LEU A 134 -6.86 -10.34 9.64
C LEU A 134 -7.98 -9.30 9.52
N PRO A 135 -8.42 -8.72 10.66
CA PRO A 135 -9.34 -7.60 10.62
C PRO A 135 -8.84 -6.52 9.66
N ASN A 136 -9.65 -6.19 8.68
CA ASN A 136 -9.34 -5.19 7.65
C ASN A 136 -10.61 -4.39 7.30
N LEU A 137 -10.45 -3.33 6.53
CA LEU A 137 -11.55 -2.43 6.15
C LEU A 137 -12.74 -3.21 5.54
N GLY A 138 -12.45 -4.14 4.63
CA GLY A 138 -13.50 -4.88 3.90
C GLY A 138 -14.30 -5.78 4.82
N ASN A 139 -13.62 -6.70 5.54
CA ASN A 139 -14.34 -7.66 6.39
C ASN A 139 -15.03 -6.98 7.58
N ILE A 140 -14.38 -6.02 8.26
CA ILE A 140 -15.02 -5.28 9.37
C ILE A 140 -16.31 -4.60 8.90
N LEU A 141 -16.28 -3.88 7.78
CA LEU A 141 -17.45 -3.13 7.34
C LEU A 141 -18.54 -4.03 6.71
N THR A 142 -18.15 -5.11 6.04
CA THR A 142 -19.12 -6.15 5.59
C THR A 142 -19.86 -6.76 6.78
N ASP A 143 -19.17 -7.08 7.88
CA ASP A 143 -19.78 -7.58 9.12
C ASP A 143 -20.70 -6.53 9.78
N GLN A 144 -20.45 -5.26 9.55
CA GLN A 144 -21.30 -4.15 10.00
C GLN A 144 -22.43 -3.82 9.02
N GLY A 145 -22.67 -4.65 8.00
CA GLY A 145 -23.77 -4.50 7.05
C GLY A 145 -23.54 -3.45 5.96
N TYR A 146 -22.31 -3.08 5.69
CA TYR A 146 -21.97 -2.26 4.52
C TYR A 146 -21.87 -3.13 3.27
N ASP A 147 -22.27 -2.55 2.14
CA ASP A 147 -21.87 -3.03 0.83
C ASP A 147 -20.47 -2.48 0.51
N VAL A 148 -19.47 -3.35 0.41
CA VAL A 148 -18.06 -2.93 0.27
C VAL A 148 -17.54 -3.30 -1.12
N ALA A 149 -17.54 -2.32 -2.04
CA ALA A 149 -17.10 -2.50 -3.42
C ALA A 149 -15.64 -2.06 -3.61
N TYR A 150 -14.89 -2.78 -4.45
CA TYR A 150 -13.51 -2.46 -4.79
C TYR A 150 -13.30 -2.46 -6.31
N PHE A 151 -12.68 -1.39 -6.82
CA PHE A 151 -12.35 -1.24 -8.24
C PHE A 151 -10.90 -0.80 -8.37
N GLY A 152 -10.09 -1.59 -9.07
CA GLY A 152 -8.73 -1.20 -9.37
C GLY A 152 -7.62 -2.05 -8.77
N LYS A 153 -6.43 -1.46 -8.74
CA LYS A 153 -5.23 -2.07 -8.20
C LYS A 153 -5.42 -2.48 -6.75
N TYR A 154 -5.30 -3.76 -6.52
CA TYR A 154 -5.55 -4.38 -5.23
C TYR A 154 -4.24 -4.73 -4.50
N HIS A 155 -3.36 -5.53 -5.09
CA HIS A 155 -1.98 -5.81 -4.71
C HIS A 155 -1.79 -6.25 -3.24
N LEU A 156 -2.70 -7.07 -2.70
CA LEU A 156 -2.63 -7.64 -1.35
C LEU A 156 -2.29 -9.12 -1.35
N SER A 157 -2.39 -9.79 -2.51
CA SER A 157 -2.09 -11.20 -2.67
C SER A 157 -1.11 -11.44 -3.81
N LYS A 158 -0.45 -12.58 -3.76
CA LYS A 158 0.40 -13.06 -4.83
C LYS A 158 -0.42 -13.51 -6.03
N THR A 159 0.15 -13.39 -7.21
CA THR A 159 -0.37 -13.98 -8.43
C THR A 159 0.37 -15.27 -8.75
N ILE A 160 -0.33 -16.25 -9.28
CA ILE A 160 0.26 -17.48 -9.83
C ILE A 160 -0.19 -17.59 -11.27
N THR A 161 0.74 -17.57 -12.21
CA THR A 161 0.45 -17.85 -13.60
C THR A 161 0.65 -19.34 -13.86
N LEU A 162 -0.41 -20.02 -14.27
CA LEU A 162 -0.43 -21.43 -14.56
C LEU A 162 0.20 -21.73 -15.93
N ASN A 163 0.58 -22.99 -16.17
CA ASN A 163 1.16 -23.44 -17.45
C ASN A 163 0.23 -23.20 -18.67
N ASN A 164 -1.06 -23.03 -18.44
CA ASN A 164 -2.06 -22.70 -19.47
C ASN A 164 -2.18 -21.18 -19.72
N GLY A 165 -1.37 -20.35 -19.04
CA GLY A 165 -1.42 -18.89 -19.12
C GLY A 165 -2.50 -18.23 -18.25
N GLU A 166 -3.26 -19.01 -17.47
CA GLU A 166 -4.23 -18.47 -16.52
C GLU A 166 -3.53 -17.95 -15.28
N THR A 167 -3.96 -16.79 -14.78
CA THR A 167 -3.42 -16.20 -13.55
C THR A 167 -4.43 -16.37 -12.42
N LEU A 168 -3.98 -16.97 -11.33
CA LEU A 168 -4.74 -17.13 -10.09
C LEU A 168 -4.38 -16.01 -9.11
N TYR A 169 -5.37 -15.53 -8.39
CA TYR A 169 -5.26 -14.55 -7.32
C TYR A 169 -5.98 -15.06 -6.07
N GLN A 170 -5.54 -14.63 -4.90
CA GLN A 170 -6.43 -14.65 -3.73
C GLN A 170 -7.65 -13.79 -4.07
N ASN A 171 -8.84 -14.33 -3.90
CA ASN A 171 -10.05 -13.61 -4.26
C ASN A 171 -10.24 -12.38 -3.31
N PRO A 172 -10.35 -11.15 -3.82
CA PRO A 172 -10.61 -9.98 -2.97
C PRO A 172 -11.86 -10.10 -2.09
N THR A 173 -12.83 -10.95 -2.44
CA THR A 173 -13.98 -11.23 -1.58
C THR A 173 -13.60 -11.88 -0.25
N ASP A 174 -12.47 -12.56 -0.18
CA ASP A 174 -11.94 -13.13 1.07
C ASP A 174 -11.47 -12.05 2.05
N TYR A 175 -11.14 -10.86 1.53
CA TYR A 175 -10.86 -9.66 2.34
C TYR A 175 -12.11 -8.80 2.57
N GLY A 176 -13.30 -9.28 2.21
CA GLY A 176 -14.55 -8.54 2.33
C GLY A 176 -14.84 -7.56 1.18
N PHE A 177 -13.98 -7.48 0.16
CA PHE A 177 -14.17 -6.59 -1.00
C PHE A 177 -14.97 -7.29 -2.09
N GLN A 178 -16.11 -6.70 -2.46
CA GLN A 178 -16.98 -7.20 -3.53
C GLN A 178 -16.70 -6.46 -4.84
N GLU A 179 -17.32 -6.94 -5.93
CA GLU A 179 -17.35 -6.30 -7.27
C GLU A 179 -15.98 -6.21 -7.98
N TRP A 180 -14.89 -6.65 -7.38
CA TRP A 180 -13.58 -6.61 -8.01
C TRP A 180 -13.50 -7.53 -9.23
N GLN A 181 -12.90 -7.01 -10.31
CA GLN A 181 -12.66 -7.76 -11.54
C GLN A 181 -11.17 -7.71 -11.90
N GLY A 182 -10.58 -8.89 -12.03
CA GLY A 182 -9.20 -9.03 -12.47
C GLY A 182 -8.99 -8.66 -13.95
N PRO A 183 -7.73 -8.62 -14.37
CA PRO A 183 -6.53 -8.84 -13.59
C PRO A 183 -6.19 -7.68 -12.64
N ASP A 184 -5.40 -7.95 -11.60
CA ASP A 184 -4.71 -6.90 -10.85
C ASP A 184 -3.67 -6.22 -11.76
N ALA A 185 -3.37 -4.96 -11.52
CA ALA A 185 -2.46 -4.21 -12.38
C ALA A 185 -1.45 -3.40 -11.53
N GLY A 186 -0.32 -3.02 -12.15
CA GLY A 186 0.71 -2.22 -11.50
C GLY A 186 1.51 -2.98 -10.42
N TYR A 187 1.56 -4.30 -10.49
CA TYR A 187 2.36 -5.12 -9.56
C TYR A 187 3.74 -5.51 -10.14
N ASN A 188 3.92 -5.41 -11.44
CA ASN A 188 5.18 -5.68 -12.14
C ASN A 188 5.52 -4.57 -13.15
N MET A 189 6.56 -4.82 -13.97
CA MET A 189 7.05 -3.89 -15.00
C MET A 189 6.55 -4.26 -16.41
N GLU A 190 5.42 -4.94 -16.52
CA GLU A 190 4.85 -5.33 -17.82
C GLU A 190 3.85 -4.28 -18.32
N ALA A 191 3.87 -4.01 -19.61
CA ALA A 191 2.99 -3.04 -20.25
C ALA A 191 1.49 -3.35 -20.07
N THR A 192 1.12 -4.63 -20.02
CA THR A 192 -0.23 -5.12 -19.78
C THR A 192 -0.77 -4.79 -18.39
N THR A 193 0.13 -4.55 -17.42
CA THR A 193 -0.24 -4.16 -16.05
C THR A 193 -0.16 -2.65 -15.82
N ALA A 194 0.20 -1.86 -16.83
CA ALA A 194 0.21 -0.41 -16.75
C ALA A 194 -1.21 0.18 -16.63
N GLY A 195 -1.31 1.33 -16.00
CA GLY A 195 -2.60 2.00 -15.80
C GLY A 195 -3.24 2.46 -17.09
N LEU A 196 -2.45 3.09 -17.98
CA LEU A 196 -2.91 3.56 -19.31
C LEU A 196 -2.31 2.74 -20.46
N GLY A 197 -1.61 1.66 -20.20
CA GLY A 197 -1.01 0.79 -21.18
C GLY A 197 -2.03 0.16 -22.14
N PRO A 198 -1.63 -0.88 -22.91
CA PRO A 198 -2.50 -1.51 -23.91
C PRO A 198 -3.87 -1.92 -23.38
N ASP A 199 -3.95 -2.37 -22.13
CA ASP A 199 -5.19 -2.88 -21.51
C ASP A 199 -6.00 -1.78 -20.82
N LYS A 200 -5.50 -0.53 -20.77
CA LYS A 200 -6.19 0.64 -20.22
C LYS A 200 -6.82 0.39 -18.85
N ASN A 201 -6.07 -0.22 -17.95
CA ASN A 201 -6.56 -0.70 -16.65
C ASN A 201 -7.26 0.40 -15.85
N ASP A 202 -6.66 1.59 -15.71
CA ASP A 202 -7.26 2.69 -14.95
C ASP A 202 -8.61 3.13 -15.53
N SER A 203 -8.73 3.18 -16.87
CA SER A 203 -10.02 3.53 -17.52
C SER A 203 -11.08 2.46 -17.26
N ARG A 204 -10.70 1.18 -17.34
CA ARG A 204 -11.59 0.06 -17.02
C ARG A 204 -12.08 0.15 -15.57
N TYR A 205 -11.20 0.42 -14.61
CA TYR A 205 -11.56 0.56 -13.21
C TYR A 205 -12.54 1.71 -12.94
N ILE A 206 -12.38 2.82 -13.65
CA ILE A 206 -13.30 3.96 -13.54
C ILE A 206 -14.66 3.63 -14.17
N ASP A 207 -14.68 2.95 -15.32
CA ASP A 207 -15.93 2.51 -15.97
C ASP A 207 -16.70 1.54 -15.08
N GLU A 208 -16.03 0.58 -14.46
CA GLU A 208 -16.61 -0.35 -13.50
C GLU A 208 -17.16 0.38 -12.27
N ALA A 209 -16.37 1.26 -11.66
CA ALA A 209 -16.77 2.03 -10.48
C ALA A 209 -17.96 2.97 -10.75
N THR A 210 -17.92 3.70 -11.87
CA THR A 210 -19.02 4.62 -12.24
C THR A 210 -20.29 3.88 -12.60
N THR A 211 -20.19 2.74 -13.28
CA THR A 211 -21.33 1.89 -13.62
C THR A 211 -21.99 1.31 -12.36
N TRP A 212 -21.20 0.78 -11.43
CA TRP A 212 -21.71 0.27 -10.17
C TRP A 212 -22.40 1.37 -9.36
N LEU A 213 -21.76 2.53 -9.23
CA LEU A 213 -22.28 3.65 -8.46
C LEU A 213 -23.57 4.23 -9.09
N ASP A 214 -23.63 4.42 -10.41
CA ASP A 214 -24.82 4.94 -11.12
C ASP A 214 -26.00 3.97 -10.97
N ASN A 215 -25.77 2.66 -11.17
CA ASN A 215 -26.79 1.62 -10.97
C ASN A 215 -27.35 1.63 -9.55
N ARG A 216 -26.48 1.75 -8.54
CA ARG A 216 -26.88 1.81 -7.14
C ARG A 216 -27.69 3.07 -6.83
N LEU A 217 -27.24 4.22 -7.31
CA LEU A 217 -27.92 5.50 -7.15
C LEU A 217 -29.28 5.54 -7.87
N GLU A 218 -29.38 4.91 -9.05
CA GLU A 218 -30.64 4.83 -9.81
C GLU A 218 -31.63 3.84 -9.19
N SER A 219 -31.17 2.74 -8.59
CA SER A 219 -32.04 1.79 -7.88
C SER A 219 -32.66 2.35 -6.60
N GLY A 220 -32.09 3.44 -6.07
CA GLY A 220 -32.50 4.02 -4.80
C GLY A 220 -32.16 3.14 -3.59
N ASP A 221 -31.14 2.28 -3.71
CA ASP A 221 -30.64 1.46 -2.62
C ASP A 221 -30.15 2.33 -1.47
N GLN A 222 -30.66 2.09 -0.26
CA GLN A 222 -30.37 2.84 0.96
C GLN A 222 -29.39 2.13 1.90
N GLU A 223 -28.93 0.93 1.55
CA GLU A 223 -27.89 0.27 2.34
C GLU A 223 -26.61 1.11 2.34
N PRO A 224 -25.93 1.28 3.48
CA PRO A 224 -24.69 2.05 3.50
C PRO A 224 -23.61 1.31 2.71
N PHE A 225 -22.73 2.07 2.04
CA PHE A 225 -21.69 1.50 1.23
C PHE A 225 -20.30 2.09 1.48
N VAL A 226 -19.30 1.29 1.21
CA VAL A 226 -17.92 1.73 1.05
C VAL A 226 -17.44 1.33 -0.34
N MET A 227 -16.90 2.28 -1.07
CA MET A 227 -16.35 2.05 -2.40
C MET A 227 -14.87 2.46 -2.43
N VAL A 228 -14.00 1.54 -2.83
CA VAL A 228 -12.58 1.82 -3.07
C VAL A 228 -12.35 1.92 -4.57
N VAL A 229 -11.78 3.02 -5.02
CA VAL A 229 -11.33 3.23 -6.39
C VAL A 229 -9.81 3.43 -6.34
N SER A 230 -9.07 2.47 -6.83
CA SER A 230 -7.62 2.39 -6.70
C SER A 230 -6.95 2.37 -8.06
N LEU A 231 -6.38 3.51 -8.47
CA LEU A 231 -5.72 3.66 -9.77
C LEU A 231 -4.24 3.26 -9.69
N VAL A 232 -3.74 2.72 -10.80
CA VAL A 232 -2.31 2.46 -10.99
C VAL A 232 -1.54 3.77 -11.11
N ASN A 233 -2.07 4.73 -11.89
CA ASN A 233 -1.35 5.97 -12.14
C ASN A 233 -1.34 6.94 -10.94
N PRO A 234 -0.17 7.62 -10.79
CA PRO A 234 0.96 7.85 -11.74
C PRO A 234 2.13 6.85 -11.69
N HIS A 235 1.96 5.64 -11.17
CA HIS A 235 3.00 4.62 -11.09
C HIS A 235 3.70 4.30 -12.43
N ASP A 236 3.00 4.45 -13.57
CA ASP A 236 3.58 4.20 -14.90
C ASP A 236 4.77 5.13 -15.23
N VAL A 237 5.05 6.14 -14.42
CA VAL A 237 6.25 6.97 -14.56
C VAL A 237 7.54 6.15 -14.53
N LEU A 238 7.49 4.95 -13.95
CA LEU A 238 8.63 4.04 -13.92
C LEU A 238 9.04 3.51 -15.31
N ALA A 239 8.16 3.61 -16.34
CA ALA A 239 8.49 3.26 -17.71
C ALA A 239 9.52 4.21 -18.36
N TYR A 240 9.70 5.42 -17.81
CA TYR A 240 10.65 6.39 -18.35
C TYR A 240 12.10 6.04 -17.93
N PRO A 241 13.07 6.14 -18.85
CA PRO A 241 12.92 6.48 -20.26
C PRO A 241 12.74 5.28 -21.20
N ASN A 242 13.11 4.06 -20.76
CA ASN A 242 13.44 2.95 -21.67
C ASN A 242 12.23 2.12 -22.11
N SER A 243 11.13 2.13 -21.35
CA SER A 243 9.95 1.27 -21.63
C SER A 243 8.70 2.06 -22.03
N MET A 244 8.81 3.37 -22.27
CA MET A 244 7.66 4.23 -22.54
C MET A 244 6.83 3.77 -23.73
N GLU A 245 7.51 3.46 -24.85
CA GLU A 245 6.84 3.03 -26.08
C GLU A 245 6.10 1.71 -25.88
N GLU A 246 6.72 0.76 -25.17
CA GLU A 246 6.11 -0.53 -24.82
C GLU A 246 4.85 -0.34 -23.97
N PHE A 247 4.87 0.63 -23.05
CA PHE A 247 3.73 1.02 -22.21
C PHE A 247 2.71 1.89 -22.94
N GLY A 248 2.93 2.20 -24.22
CA GLY A 248 2.02 2.99 -25.04
C GLY A 248 2.13 4.51 -24.86
N TYR A 249 3.25 4.99 -24.32
CA TYR A 249 3.50 6.43 -24.12
C TYR A 249 4.49 6.97 -25.14
N GLY A 250 4.07 7.97 -25.93
CA GLY A 250 4.94 8.67 -26.87
C GLY A 250 5.55 9.96 -26.28
N ASP A 251 6.36 10.65 -27.09
CA ASP A 251 7.05 11.88 -26.72
C ASP A 251 6.12 13.04 -26.30
N GLU A 252 4.85 13.00 -26.66
CA GLU A 252 3.86 13.99 -26.24
C GLU A 252 3.65 13.98 -24.72
N TRP A 253 3.89 12.87 -24.04
CA TRP A 253 3.80 12.74 -22.61
C TRP A 253 4.93 13.42 -21.85
N LEU A 254 6.05 13.71 -22.52
CA LEU A 254 7.20 14.43 -21.97
C LEU A 254 7.02 15.95 -22.02
N LYS A 255 5.99 16.44 -22.73
CA LYS A 255 5.70 17.86 -22.88
C LYS A 255 4.75 18.33 -21.77
N GLY A 256 5.05 19.47 -21.16
CA GLY A 256 4.23 20.02 -20.09
C GLY A 256 4.66 21.41 -19.67
N ASP A 257 4.14 21.85 -18.54
CA ASP A 257 4.38 23.17 -17.95
C ASP A 257 5.29 23.14 -16.71
N ILE A 258 6.08 22.07 -16.59
CA ILE A 258 7.14 21.93 -15.57
C ILE A 258 8.45 22.19 -16.28
N ASP A 259 9.11 23.29 -15.90
CA ASP A 259 10.36 23.80 -16.49
C ASP A 259 11.50 23.92 -15.46
N LEU A 260 11.31 23.36 -14.27
CA LEU A 260 12.27 23.43 -13.16
C LEU A 260 12.42 22.07 -12.50
N VAL A 261 13.64 21.72 -12.18
CA VAL A 261 13.99 20.55 -11.34
C VAL A 261 13.90 20.88 -9.85
N PRO A 262 13.72 19.88 -8.97
CA PRO A 262 13.73 20.08 -7.51
C PRO A 262 15.01 20.77 -7.03
N PRO A 263 14.96 21.58 -5.97
CA PRO A 263 16.16 22.25 -5.43
C PRO A 263 17.25 21.27 -4.97
N THR A 264 16.91 20.02 -4.72
CA THR A 264 17.80 18.94 -4.30
C THR A 264 18.31 18.08 -5.46
N PHE A 265 17.94 18.41 -6.71
CA PHE A 265 18.29 17.63 -7.91
C PHE A 265 19.79 17.38 -8.05
N THR A 266 20.62 18.40 -7.77
CA THR A 266 22.07 18.31 -7.89
C THR A 266 22.77 17.87 -6.61
N GLU A 267 22.06 17.32 -5.63
CA GLU A 267 22.66 16.89 -4.37
C GLU A 267 23.72 15.82 -4.58
N ASN A 268 24.91 16.04 -4.04
CA ASN A 268 25.93 15.02 -3.89
C ASN A 268 25.75 14.27 -2.55
N LYS A 269 25.09 13.13 -2.59
CA LYS A 269 24.80 12.31 -1.41
C LYS A 269 26.05 11.91 -0.62
N ARG A 270 27.15 11.64 -1.31
CA ARG A 270 28.43 11.27 -0.67
C ARG A 270 29.03 12.44 0.09
N GLU A 271 29.00 13.65 -0.49
CA GLU A 271 29.52 14.87 0.17
C GLU A 271 28.63 15.30 1.32
N ASN A 272 27.34 14.97 1.27
CA ASN A 272 26.37 15.23 2.33
C ASN A 272 26.31 14.11 3.39
N PHE A 273 27.18 13.10 3.27
CA PHE A 273 27.27 11.97 4.21
C PHE A 273 25.94 11.24 4.40
N LYS A 274 25.25 10.98 3.30
CA LYS A 274 24.04 10.19 3.28
C LYS A 274 24.35 8.69 3.41
N PRO A 275 23.40 7.87 3.84
CA PRO A 275 23.56 6.42 3.84
C PRO A 275 23.99 5.91 2.46
N SER A 276 24.95 4.97 2.46
CA SER A 276 25.57 4.50 1.23
C SER A 276 24.60 3.81 0.28
N ILE A 277 23.54 3.18 0.82
CA ILE A 277 22.48 2.54 0.05
C ILE A 277 21.79 3.51 -0.92
N GLN A 278 21.60 4.79 -0.55
CA GLN A 278 20.95 5.78 -1.40
C GLN A 278 21.78 6.10 -2.65
N SER A 279 23.12 6.21 -2.50
CA SER A 279 24.01 6.43 -3.65
C SER A 279 24.06 5.21 -4.57
N GLN A 280 24.04 4.02 -3.99
CA GLN A 280 24.09 2.78 -4.74
C GLN A 280 22.75 2.50 -5.45
N TRP A 281 21.63 2.79 -4.80
CA TRP A 281 20.32 2.78 -5.46
C TRP A 281 20.26 3.70 -6.67
N THR A 282 20.79 4.95 -6.54
CA THR A 282 20.88 5.87 -7.68
C THR A 282 21.77 5.33 -8.80
N ALA A 283 22.90 4.69 -8.48
CA ALA A 283 23.76 4.08 -9.48
C ALA A 283 23.08 2.91 -10.19
N LEU A 284 22.28 2.12 -9.44
CA LEU A 284 21.47 1.04 -10.00
C LEU A 284 20.43 1.58 -11.01
N GLN A 285 19.73 2.62 -10.64
CA GLN A 285 18.76 3.29 -11.51
C GLN A 285 19.42 3.90 -12.76
N ALA A 286 20.67 4.39 -12.63
CA ALA A 286 21.45 4.83 -13.77
C ALA A 286 21.70 3.69 -14.78
N GLY A 287 21.94 2.47 -14.32
CA GLY A 287 22.05 1.28 -15.16
C GLY A 287 20.78 0.98 -15.96
N ASN A 288 19.62 1.39 -15.46
CA ASN A 288 18.32 1.32 -16.13
C ASN A 288 17.98 2.56 -16.95
N GLY A 289 18.95 3.44 -17.22
CA GLY A 289 18.71 4.69 -17.94
C GLY A 289 18.06 5.80 -17.14
N GLN A 290 17.91 5.64 -15.82
CA GLN A 290 17.18 6.57 -14.95
C GLN A 290 18.07 7.58 -14.21
N LEU A 291 19.30 7.79 -14.64
CA LEU A 291 20.11 8.91 -14.24
C LEU A 291 20.00 10.03 -15.28
N PHE A 292 19.43 11.14 -14.88
CA PHE A 292 19.07 12.20 -15.81
C PHE A 292 20.02 13.39 -15.70
N ASP A 293 20.28 14.05 -16.83
CA ASP A 293 20.61 15.46 -16.86
C ASP A 293 19.35 16.30 -16.56
N GLU A 294 19.48 17.64 -16.58
CA GLU A 294 18.37 18.53 -16.25
C GLU A 294 17.21 18.39 -17.25
N GLU A 295 17.49 18.17 -18.53
CA GLU A 295 16.47 17.96 -19.58
C GLU A 295 15.71 16.66 -19.34
N GLY A 296 16.42 15.55 -19.14
CA GLY A 296 15.82 14.25 -18.82
C GLY A 296 14.99 14.30 -17.54
N ALA A 297 15.44 15.03 -16.52
CA ALA A 297 14.70 15.23 -15.28
C ALA A 297 13.41 16.04 -15.51
N ILE A 298 13.43 17.08 -16.33
CA ILE A 298 12.23 17.86 -16.71
C ILE A 298 11.26 16.99 -17.49
N ASN A 299 11.75 16.16 -18.40
CA ASN A 299 10.94 15.20 -19.15
C ASN A 299 10.24 14.21 -18.22
N TYR A 300 10.98 13.61 -17.26
CA TYR A 300 10.40 12.75 -16.22
C TYR A 300 9.30 13.45 -15.41
N LEU A 301 9.56 14.69 -14.97
CA LEU A 301 8.61 15.47 -14.18
C LEU A 301 7.35 15.83 -14.97
N ASN A 302 7.48 16.15 -16.27
CA ASN A 302 6.34 16.38 -17.13
C ASN A 302 5.54 15.10 -17.39
N PHE A 303 6.22 13.97 -17.60
CA PHE A 303 5.57 12.67 -17.71
C PHE A 303 4.76 12.35 -16.44
N TYR A 304 5.41 12.43 -15.27
CA TYR A 304 4.73 12.25 -13.98
C TYR A 304 3.55 13.21 -13.78
N GLY A 305 3.73 14.48 -14.16
CA GLY A 305 2.68 15.50 -14.11
C GLY A 305 1.49 15.17 -15.04
N ASN A 306 1.74 14.66 -16.23
CA ASN A 306 0.69 14.27 -17.17
C ASN A 306 -0.09 13.04 -16.68
N LEU A 307 0.59 12.04 -16.10
CA LEU A 307 -0.06 10.91 -15.44
C LEU A 307 -0.95 11.36 -14.28
N LEU A 308 -0.49 12.31 -13.46
CA LEU A 308 -1.29 12.91 -12.39
C LEU A 308 -2.54 13.62 -12.91
N LYS A 309 -2.45 14.33 -14.06
CA LYS A 309 -3.60 15.02 -14.67
C LYS A 309 -4.66 14.01 -15.12
N VAL A 310 -4.24 12.90 -15.74
CA VAL A 310 -5.17 11.86 -16.17
C VAL A 310 -5.84 11.19 -14.99
N ALA A 311 -5.08 10.77 -13.99
CA ALA A 311 -5.65 10.17 -12.77
C ALA A 311 -6.60 11.13 -12.04
N ASP A 312 -6.32 12.45 -12.01
CA ASP A 312 -7.22 13.46 -11.44
C ASP A 312 -8.53 13.58 -12.23
N ALA A 313 -8.45 13.53 -13.55
CA ALA A 313 -9.63 13.57 -14.43
C ALA A 313 -10.50 12.32 -14.25
N GLN A 314 -9.90 11.14 -14.20
CA GLN A 314 -10.57 9.86 -13.99
C GLN A 314 -11.30 9.81 -12.63
N ILE A 315 -10.66 10.21 -11.52
CA ILE A 315 -11.36 10.38 -10.24
C ILE A 315 -12.51 11.41 -10.37
N GLY A 316 -12.29 12.43 -11.20
CA GLY A 316 -13.30 13.44 -11.50
C GLY A 316 -14.58 12.88 -12.08
N GLU A 317 -14.56 11.80 -12.83
CA GLU A 317 -15.75 11.14 -13.38
C GLU A 317 -16.65 10.62 -12.25
N VAL A 318 -16.09 9.91 -11.28
CA VAL A 318 -16.82 9.42 -10.09
C VAL A 318 -17.38 10.58 -9.28
N VAL A 319 -16.56 11.60 -8.99
CA VAL A 319 -16.98 12.79 -8.23
C VAL A 319 -18.10 13.55 -8.95
N ASN A 320 -18.00 13.71 -10.27
CA ASN A 320 -18.99 14.42 -11.06
C ASN A 320 -20.32 13.65 -11.17
N LEU A 321 -20.30 12.32 -11.11
CA LEU A 321 -21.49 11.50 -11.01
C LEU A 321 -22.31 11.88 -9.77
N LEU A 322 -21.68 11.86 -8.58
CA LEU A 322 -22.33 12.28 -7.32
C LEU A 322 -22.78 13.74 -7.32
N ARG A 323 -22.14 14.61 -8.10
CA ARG A 323 -22.48 16.04 -8.18
C ARG A 323 -23.69 16.32 -9.06
N LYS A 324 -24.23 15.35 -9.79
CA LYS A 324 -25.48 15.54 -10.55
C LYS A 324 -26.58 15.99 -9.58
N PRO A 325 -27.42 16.98 -9.96
CA PRO A 325 -28.45 17.53 -9.05
C PRO A 325 -29.40 16.48 -8.46
N ARG A 326 -29.66 15.40 -9.20
CA ARG A 326 -30.53 14.29 -8.78
C ARG A 326 -29.93 13.47 -7.62
N TYR A 327 -28.59 13.49 -7.44
CA TYR A 327 -27.87 12.71 -6.41
C TYR A 327 -27.35 13.60 -5.25
N LYS A 328 -27.99 14.74 -5.02
CA LYS A 328 -27.55 15.67 -3.97
C LYS A 328 -27.65 15.10 -2.57
N SER A 329 -28.65 14.24 -2.28
CA SER A 329 -28.79 13.56 -0.99
C SER A 329 -27.66 12.60 -0.74
N GLU A 330 -27.29 11.83 -1.77
CA GLU A 330 -26.21 10.84 -1.72
C GLU A 330 -24.86 11.52 -1.54
N LEU A 331 -24.59 12.61 -2.26
CA LEU A 331 -23.39 13.41 -2.02
C LEU A 331 -23.32 13.94 -0.59
N LYS A 332 -24.47 14.38 -0.02
CA LYS A 332 -24.53 14.82 1.38
C LYS A 332 -24.16 13.67 2.33
N ASN A 333 -24.61 12.45 2.03
CA ASN A 333 -24.42 11.27 2.85
C ASN A 333 -23.13 10.49 2.54
N THR A 334 -22.26 10.98 1.64
CA THR A 334 -21.04 10.30 1.22
C THR A 334 -19.80 11.10 1.57
N MET A 335 -18.92 10.54 2.39
CA MET A 335 -17.59 11.08 2.62
C MET A 335 -16.64 10.61 1.52
N LEU A 336 -15.89 11.55 0.93
CA LEU A 336 -14.87 11.26 -0.09
C LEU A 336 -13.48 11.39 0.54
N VAL A 337 -12.64 10.38 0.36
CA VAL A 337 -11.25 10.40 0.80
C VAL A 337 -10.34 10.26 -0.41
N SER A 338 -9.29 11.08 -0.50
CA SER A 338 -8.27 10.94 -1.54
C SER A 338 -6.89 10.87 -0.90
N THR A 339 -6.18 9.79 -1.21
CA THR A 339 -4.84 9.50 -0.67
C THR A 339 -3.94 8.82 -1.72
N SER A 340 -2.78 8.39 -1.29
CA SER A 340 -1.84 7.52 -2.02
C SER A 340 -1.27 6.49 -1.05
N ASP A 341 -0.77 5.40 -1.57
CA ASP A 341 -0.09 4.38 -0.78
C ASP A 341 1.34 4.79 -0.38
N HIS A 342 2.07 5.49 -1.24
CA HIS A 342 3.38 6.09 -0.96
C HIS A 342 3.66 7.25 -1.91
N GLY A 343 4.80 7.92 -1.70
CA GLY A 343 5.25 9.02 -2.54
C GLY A 343 6.17 8.58 -3.68
N GLU A 344 6.91 9.55 -4.23
CA GLU A 344 7.82 9.43 -5.36
C GLU A 344 8.95 10.45 -5.21
N MET A 345 10.20 10.04 -5.37
CA MET A 345 11.37 10.93 -5.28
C MET A 345 11.39 11.99 -6.38
N ALA A 346 10.86 11.67 -7.56
CA ALA A 346 10.66 12.58 -8.68
C ALA A 346 11.87 13.50 -8.92
N THR A 347 13.01 12.88 -9.13
CA THR A 347 14.32 13.48 -9.41
C THR A 347 14.95 14.31 -8.27
N SER A 348 14.37 14.27 -7.07
CA SER A 348 14.95 14.89 -5.88
C SER A 348 16.23 14.16 -5.43
N HIS A 349 17.03 14.82 -4.57
CA HIS A 349 18.19 14.23 -3.89
C HIS A 349 19.20 13.56 -4.83
N GLY A 350 19.72 14.34 -5.78
CA GLY A 350 20.71 13.85 -6.76
C GLY A 350 20.10 12.89 -7.75
N SER A 351 18.99 13.29 -8.38
CA SER A 351 18.29 12.56 -9.44
C SER A 351 17.69 11.22 -9.01
N MET A 352 17.32 11.07 -7.72
CA MET A 352 16.61 9.87 -7.29
C MET A 352 15.19 9.83 -7.85
N VAL A 353 14.75 8.65 -8.26
CA VAL A 353 13.38 8.32 -8.65
C VAL A 353 12.91 7.12 -7.85
N GLN A 354 11.61 6.83 -7.89
CA GLN A 354 10.98 5.79 -7.08
C GLN A 354 10.98 6.14 -5.57
N LYS A 355 10.93 5.16 -4.69
CA LYS A 355 10.63 5.32 -3.25
C LYS A 355 11.51 4.46 -2.33
N MET A 356 12.38 3.63 -2.90
CA MET A 356 13.11 2.62 -2.16
C MET A 356 14.29 3.20 -1.36
N PHE A 357 14.60 2.55 -0.26
CA PHE A 357 15.78 2.80 0.58
C PHE A 357 15.93 4.22 1.10
N THR A 358 14.82 4.91 1.34
CA THR A 358 14.85 6.28 1.82
C THR A 358 13.67 6.62 2.72
N ALA A 359 13.86 7.61 3.59
CA ALA A 359 12.82 8.21 4.41
C ALA A 359 12.60 9.70 4.09
N TYR A 360 12.98 10.17 2.91
CA TYR A 360 12.72 11.56 2.49
C TYR A 360 11.21 11.84 2.39
N ASP A 361 10.81 13.08 2.69
CA ASP A 361 9.40 13.47 2.65
C ASP A 361 8.78 13.21 1.26
N GLU A 362 9.57 13.22 0.18
CA GLU A 362 9.13 12.86 -1.17
C GLU A 362 8.61 11.42 -1.28
N ALA A 363 9.26 10.48 -0.61
CA ALA A 363 8.88 9.07 -0.63
C ALA A 363 7.83 8.70 0.41
N ILE A 364 7.91 9.32 1.61
CA ILE A 364 7.06 8.90 2.73
C ILE A 364 5.83 9.78 2.94
N LYS A 365 5.80 11.01 2.43
CA LYS A 365 4.67 11.90 2.58
C LYS A 365 3.64 11.67 1.48
N VAL A 366 2.37 11.56 1.87
CA VAL A 366 1.26 11.27 0.97
C VAL A 366 0.14 12.30 1.14
N PRO A 367 -0.68 12.57 0.11
CA PRO A 367 -1.88 13.37 0.29
C PRO A 367 -2.88 12.65 1.20
N MET A 368 -3.60 13.41 2.04
CA MET A 368 -4.76 12.91 2.79
C MET A 368 -5.80 14.02 2.82
N ILE A 369 -6.89 13.82 2.07
CA ILE A 369 -7.96 14.78 1.90
C ILE A 369 -9.28 14.08 2.23
N TRP A 370 -10.02 14.61 3.20
CA TRP A 370 -11.38 14.20 3.51
C TRP A 370 -12.32 15.29 3.00
N SER A 371 -13.29 14.96 2.17
CA SER A 371 -14.10 15.92 1.44
C SER A 371 -15.59 15.54 1.46
N ASN A 372 -16.42 16.48 1.84
CA ASN A 372 -17.86 16.47 1.64
C ASN A 372 -18.35 17.93 1.75
N PRO A 373 -18.97 18.48 0.69
CA PRO A 373 -19.37 19.90 0.67
C PRO A 373 -20.49 20.24 1.67
N HIS A 374 -21.19 19.24 2.21
CA HIS A 374 -22.24 19.43 3.22
C HIS A 374 -21.71 19.26 4.65
N TYR A 375 -20.67 18.45 4.81
CA TYR A 375 -20.03 18.22 6.10
C TYR A 375 -18.99 19.30 6.43
N PHE A 376 -18.10 19.64 5.50
CA PHE A 376 -17.06 20.64 5.70
C PHE A 376 -17.51 22.04 5.20
N LYS A 377 -17.14 23.09 5.93
CA LYS A 377 -17.50 24.48 5.61
C LYS A 377 -16.44 25.15 4.73
N GLY A 378 -16.14 24.56 3.56
CA GLY A 378 -15.13 25.00 2.61
C GLY A 378 -13.74 24.41 2.89
N ARG A 379 -12.72 25.00 2.29
CA ARG A 379 -11.32 24.53 2.38
C ARG A 379 -10.77 24.71 3.79
N GLN A 380 -10.36 23.61 4.40
CA GLN A 380 -9.74 23.55 5.71
C GLN A 380 -8.42 22.76 5.65
N THR A 381 -7.48 23.06 6.55
CA THR A 381 -6.21 22.35 6.66
C THR A 381 -5.89 22.04 8.12
N SER A 382 -5.24 20.92 8.37
CA SER A 382 -4.64 20.54 9.65
C SER A 382 -3.16 20.25 9.47
N ASP A 383 -2.36 20.64 10.46
CA ASP A 383 -0.94 20.32 10.55
C ASP A 383 -0.64 19.14 11.49
N ALA A 384 -1.68 18.48 11.96
CA ALA A 384 -1.53 17.26 12.76
C ALA A 384 -0.77 16.18 12.00
N LEU A 385 0.06 15.45 12.71
CA LEU A 385 0.73 14.26 12.20
C LEU A 385 -0.28 13.12 12.12
N VAL A 386 -0.47 12.58 10.91
CA VAL A 386 -1.29 11.39 10.64
C VAL A 386 -0.56 10.48 9.68
N SER A 387 -0.87 9.20 9.71
CA SER A 387 -0.29 8.22 8.80
C SER A 387 -1.31 7.20 8.29
N LEU A 388 -0.91 6.40 7.33
CA LEU A 388 -1.84 5.45 6.69
C LEU A 388 -2.34 4.38 7.66
N VAL A 389 -1.54 3.95 8.64
CA VAL A 389 -1.99 3.04 9.70
C VAL A 389 -3.12 3.64 10.55
N ASP A 390 -3.21 4.98 10.62
CA ASP A 390 -4.22 5.71 11.39
C ASP A 390 -5.56 5.83 10.64
N PHE A 391 -5.59 5.47 9.35
CA PHE A 391 -6.77 5.64 8.52
C PHE A 391 -7.93 4.76 8.99
N LEU A 392 -7.70 3.46 9.15
CA LEU A 392 -8.77 2.51 9.49
C LEU A 392 -9.46 2.86 10.82
N PRO A 393 -8.77 3.05 11.96
CA PRO A 393 -9.44 3.44 13.20
C PRO A 393 -10.22 4.75 13.07
N SER A 394 -9.71 5.70 12.26
CA SER A 394 -10.38 7.00 12.06
C SER A 394 -11.62 6.87 11.17
N ALA A 395 -11.57 6.06 10.12
CA ALA A 395 -12.70 5.79 9.23
C ALA A 395 -13.83 5.07 9.97
N LEU A 396 -13.52 4.02 10.72
CA LEU A 396 -14.50 3.30 11.53
C LEU A 396 -15.20 4.20 12.55
N ASN A 397 -14.45 5.07 13.24
CA ASN A 397 -15.03 6.06 14.15
C ASN A 397 -15.84 7.17 13.45
N MET A 398 -15.50 7.52 12.20
CA MET A 398 -16.31 8.47 11.40
C MET A 398 -17.61 7.85 10.93
N LEU A 399 -17.59 6.56 10.58
CA LEU A 399 -18.77 5.80 10.17
C LEU A 399 -19.64 5.36 11.36
N GLY A 400 -19.21 5.60 12.60
CA GLY A 400 -19.97 5.27 13.80
C GLY A 400 -19.99 3.78 14.14
N VAL A 401 -18.97 3.04 13.71
CA VAL A 401 -18.78 1.63 14.10
C VAL A 401 -18.60 1.52 15.61
N ASP A 402 -19.19 0.49 16.20
CA ASP A 402 -19.13 0.30 17.66
C ASP A 402 -17.69 0.17 18.16
N LYS A 403 -17.42 0.75 19.31
CA LYS A 403 -16.09 0.74 19.93
C LYS A 403 -15.61 -0.66 20.29
N SER A 404 -16.51 -1.58 20.61
CA SER A 404 -16.16 -2.98 20.86
C SER A 404 -15.53 -3.62 19.62
N VAL A 405 -16.14 -3.43 18.44
CA VAL A 405 -15.62 -3.91 17.15
C VAL A 405 -14.25 -3.32 16.84
N ILE A 406 -14.08 -2.00 17.05
CA ILE A 406 -12.82 -1.31 16.82
C ILE A 406 -11.73 -1.84 17.78
N ASN A 407 -12.06 -2.07 19.05
CA ASN A 407 -11.13 -2.61 20.03
C ASN A 407 -10.74 -4.06 19.73
N ASP A 408 -11.70 -4.88 19.32
CA ASP A 408 -11.47 -6.30 19.00
C ASP A 408 -10.61 -6.47 17.74
N ALA A 409 -10.61 -5.49 16.83
CA ALA A 409 -9.77 -5.49 15.65
C ALA A 409 -8.26 -5.28 15.97
N ASP A 410 -7.90 -4.90 17.18
CA ASP A 410 -6.51 -4.68 17.65
C ASP A 410 -5.71 -3.77 16.69
N LEU A 411 -6.29 -2.63 16.35
CA LEU A 411 -5.68 -1.65 15.45
C LEU A 411 -4.51 -0.94 16.12
N ARG A 412 -3.44 -0.70 15.36
CA ARG A 412 -2.20 -0.05 15.86
C ARG A 412 -2.13 1.43 15.56
N GLY A 413 -2.96 1.91 14.65
CA GLY A 413 -3.07 3.32 14.30
C GLY A 413 -3.79 4.15 15.35
N VAL A 414 -3.61 5.46 15.27
CA VAL A 414 -4.23 6.45 16.15
C VAL A 414 -5.47 7.04 15.50
N ASP A 415 -6.59 7.06 16.21
CA ASP A 415 -7.82 7.71 15.74
C ASP A 415 -7.69 9.24 15.68
N TYR A 416 -7.78 9.80 14.48
CA TYR A 416 -7.81 11.25 14.25
C TYR A 416 -9.22 11.78 13.90
N SER A 417 -10.27 10.97 14.02
CA SER A 417 -11.66 11.37 13.70
C SER A 417 -12.11 12.62 14.47
N LYS A 418 -11.55 12.83 15.68
CA LYS A 418 -11.80 14.06 16.45
C LYS A 418 -11.41 15.34 15.69
N ILE A 419 -10.40 15.29 14.82
CA ILE A 419 -10.00 16.44 14.00
C ILE A 419 -11.05 16.68 12.92
N LEU A 420 -11.56 15.63 12.27
CA LEU A 420 -12.62 15.68 11.26
C LEU A 420 -13.91 16.24 11.85
N LYS A 421 -14.33 15.73 13.02
CA LYS A 421 -15.52 16.24 13.78
C LYS A 421 -15.33 17.71 14.19
N LYS A 422 -14.12 18.10 14.57
CA LYS A 422 -13.81 19.51 14.86
C LYS A 422 -13.84 20.40 13.63
N ALA A 423 -13.39 19.90 12.47
CA ALA A 423 -13.47 20.60 11.20
C ALA A 423 -14.91 20.85 10.78
N HIS A 424 -15.80 19.87 10.94
CA HIS A 424 -17.24 20.02 10.72
C HIS A 424 -17.85 21.17 11.53
N SER A 425 -17.56 21.23 12.82
CA SER A 425 -18.09 22.26 13.72
C SER A 425 -17.43 23.64 13.58
N SER A 426 -16.28 23.73 12.87
CA SER A 426 -15.44 24.91 12.81
C SER A 426 -15.60 25.70 11.51
N LYS A 427 -15.65 27.03 11.61
CA LYS A 427 -15.47 27.93 10.45
C LYS A 427 -14.01 28.29 10.18
N ARG A 428 -13.07 27.81 10.98
CA ARG A 428 -11.64 28.11 10.83
C ARG A 428 -11.05 27.37 9.63
N LYS A 429 -10.30 28.09 8.80
CA LYS A 429 -9.59 27.50 7.65
C LYS A 429 -8.39 26.64 8.05
N LYS A 430 -7.80 26.90 9.21
CA LYS A 430 -6.65 26.16 9.75
C LYS A 430 -6.99 25.61 11.13
N LEU A 431 -6.78 24.32 11.30
CA LEU A 431 -6.99 23.57 12.54
C LEU A 431 -5.63 23.15 13.12
N ASN A 432 -4.80 24.14 13.42
CA ASN A 432 -3.52 23.91 14.06
C ASN A 432 -3.73 23.68 15.56
N ASN A 433 -2.79 23.00 16.21
CA ASN A 433 -2.80 22.68 17.65
C ASN A 433 -3.89 21.67 18.09
N ILE A 434 -4.32 20.80 17.18
CA ILE A 434 -5.11 19.62 17.53
C ILE A 434 -4.28 18.41 17.10
N ASP A 435 -3.35 18.02 17.95
CA ASP A 435 -2.50 16.87 17.69
C ASP A 435 -3.13 15.60 18.27
N VAL A 436 -2.91 14.50 17.60
CA VAL A 436 -3.32 13.15 18.01
C VAL A 436 -2.10 12.30 18.40
N GLN A 437 -0.94 12.63 17.85
CA GLN A 437 0.34 12.00 18.13
C GLN A 437 1.48 12.99 17.86
N ASP A 438 2.62 12.75 18.48
CA ASP A 438 3.79 13.63 18.41
C ASP A 438 4.79 13.20 17.32
N SER A 439 4.70 11.92 16.89
CA SER A 439 5.62 11.34 15.92
C SER A 439 4.95 10.23 15.10
N ILE A 440 5.50 9.96 13.92
CA ILE A 440 5.12 8.88 13.00
C ILE A 440 6.28 7.89 12.93
N LEU A 441 5.96 6.61 13.08
CA LEU A 441 6.89 5.51 12.82
C LEU A 441 6.82 5.10 11.35
N TYR A 442 7.98 5.00 10.72
CA TYR A 442 8.15 4.47 9.39
C TYR A 442 9.14 3.31 9.41
N THR A 443 8.82 2.24 8.69
CA THR A 443 9.68 1.06 8.53
C THR A 443 9.81 0.70 7.06
N TYR A 444 10.96 0.16 6.69
CA TYR A 444 11.20 -0.35 5.35
C TYR A 444 12.13 -1.55 5.44
N ASP A 445 11.68 -2.65 4.91
CA ASP A 445 12.45 -3.88 4.80
C ASP A 445 12.59 -4.26 3.32
N ASP A 446 13.78 -4.69 2.91
CA ASP A 446 14.01 -5.19 1.56
C ASP A 446 14.99 -6.36 1.60
N VAL A 447 14.55 -7.49 1.10
CA VAL A 447 15.39 -8.70 1.00
C VAL A 447 16.28 -8.72 -0.24
N TYR A 448 15.97 -7.88 -1.25
CA TYR A 448 16.73 -7.89 -2.50
C TYR A 448 18.17 -7.37 -2.34
N ALA A 449 18.40 -6.57 -1.33
CA ALA A 449 19.66 -5.91 -1.14
C ALA A 449 20.57 -6.64 -0.13
N GLY A 450 21.00 -7.86 -0.39
CA GLY A 450 22.07 -8.46 0.41
C GLY A 450 21.95 -9.93 0.76
N GLN A 451 20.96 -10.61 0.24
CA GLN A 451 20.85 -12.07 0.35
C GLN A 451 21.06 -12.72 -1.01
N ASP A 452 21.23 -13.97 -1.10
CA ASP A 452 21.64 -14.90 -2.17
C ASP A 452 21.74 -14.32 -3.61
N PRO A 453 22.93 -14.43 -4.25
CA PRO A 453 23.17 -13.99 -5.63
C PRO A 453 22.25 -14.62 -6.68
N ASN A 454 21.66 -15.77 -6.38
CA ASN A 454 20.74 -16.46 -7.28
C ASN A 454 19.32 -15.91 -7.24
N LEU A 455 19.05 -15.00 -6.31
CA LEU A 455 17.72 -14.47 -6.00
C LEU A 455 17.45 -13.07 -6.60
N ILE A 456 18.36 -12.50 -7.35
CA ILE A 456 18.23 -11.14 -7.89
C ILE A 456 17.74 -11.20 -9.34
N PRO A 457 16.66 -10.47 -9.72
CA PRO A 457 16.24 -10.37 -11.12
C PRO A 457 17.43 -10.11 -12.05
N SER A 458 17.40 -10.63 -13.26
CA SER A 458 18.56 -10.63 -14.17
C SER A 458 19.15 -9.22 -14.40
N PHE A 459 18.35 -8.17 -14.34
CA PHE A 459 18.83 -6.79 -14.44
C PHE A 459 19.51 -6.31 -13.14
N LEU A 460 19.12 -6.85 -11.98
CA LEU A 460 19.77 -6.59 -10.70
C LEU A 460 20.97 -7.50 -10.45
N SER A 461 21.06 -8.64 -11.12
CA SER A 461 22.20 -9.57 -10.99
C SER A 461 23.51 -8.96 -11.43
N SER A 462 23.48 -7.99 -12.36
CA SER A 462 24.66 -7.23 -12.80
C SER A 462 25.19 -6.27 -11.71
N VAL A 463 24.40 -6.00 -10.66
CA VAL A 463 24.76 -5.08 -9.55
C VAL A 463 24.92 -5.83 -8.22
N HIS A 464 24.89 -7.14 -8.26
CA HIS A 464 25.10 -7.98 -7.08
C HIS A 464 26.43 -7.64 -6.38
N GLY A 465 26.36 -7.45 -5.06
CA GLY A 465 27.51 -6.99 -4.25
C GLY A 465 27.71 -5.47 -4.25
N ILE A 466 26.90 -4.70 -4.99
CA ILE A 466 26.96 -3.23 -4.98
C ILE A 466 26.12 -2.66 -3.85
N LEU A 467 24.97 -3.27 -3.52
CA LEU A 467 24.12 -2.76 -2.43
C LEU A 467 24.69 -3.16 -1.06
N PRO A 468 24.82 -2.19 -0.13
CA PRO A 468 25.37 -2.46 1.21
C PRO A 468 24.39 -3.27 2.06
N ALA A 469 24.93 -3.88 3.11
CA ALA A 469 24.16 -4.63 4.08
C ALA A 469 23.09 -3.80 4.81
N ASN A 470 23.25 -2.45 4.87
CA ASN A 470 22.30 -1.54 5.53
C ASN A 470 21.10 -1.23 4.63
N ASN A 471 20.30 -2.22 4.33
CA ASN A 471 19.15 -2.15 3.41
C ASN A 471 17.78 -2.06 4.13
N ARG A 472 17.76 -2.20 5.44
CA ARG A 472 16.57 -2.03 6.28
C ARG A 472 16.59 -0.66 6.93
N LEU A 473 15.41 -0.09 7.12
CA LEU A 473 15.27 1.28 7.58
C LEU A 473 14.16 1.38 8.62
N GLN A 474 14.44 2.12 9.68
CA GLN A 474 13.45 2.56 10.66
C GLN A 474 13.61 4.06 10.85
N ALA A 475 12.50 4.79 10.83
CA ALA A 475 12.53 6.23 10.98
C ALA A 475 11.42 6.75 11.89
N LEU A 476 11.72 7.85 12.57
CA LEU A 476 10.80 8.64 13.37
C LEU A 476 10.65 10.03 12.75
N ARG A 477 9.42 10.44 12.46
CA ARG A 477 9.08 11.74 11.88
C ARG A 477 8.22 12.55 12.86
N THR A 478 8.78 13.61 13.42
CA THR A 478 8.05 14.62 14.21
C THR A 478 7.74 15.85 13.35
N LYS A 479 7.06 16.87 13.87
CA LYS A 479 6.86 18.12 13.13
C LYS A 479 8.18 18.84 12.82
N ASP A 480 9.14 18.75 13.74
CA ASP A 480 10.36 19.57 13.74
C ASP A 480 11.61 18.81 13.26
N PHE A 481 11.63 17.49 13.42
CA PHE A 481 12.79 16.67 13.10
C PHE A 481 12.39 15.35 12.45
N LYS A 482 13.33 14.77 11.71
CA LYS A 482 13.27 13.40 11.22
C LYS A 482 14.58 12.70 11.53
N TYR A 483 14.47 11.53 12.14
CA TYR A 483 15.61 10.64 12.39
C TYR A 483 15.36 9.31 11.72
N ALA A 484 16.37 8.81 11.00
CA ALA A 484 16.33 7.49 10.37
C ALA A 484 17.62 6.72 10.68
N ARG A 485 17.48 5.41 10.87
CA ARG A 485 18.60 4.48 10.98
C ARG A 485 18.49 3.39 9.93
N TYR A 486 19.62 3.06 9.35
CA TYR A 486 19.78 2.04 8.32
C TYR A 486 20.61 0.89 8.87
N PHE A 487 20.13 -0.32 8.75
CA PHE A 487 20.75 -1.50 9.36
C PHE A 487 20.59 -2.73 8.48
N SER A 488 21.38 -3.78 8.78
CA SER A 488 21.29 -5.07 8.15
C SER A 488 20.23 -5.95 8.82
N GLY A 489 19.58 -6.82 8.04
CA GLY A 489 18.79 -7.94 8.57
C GLY A 489 19.62 -8.99 9.32
N ASP A 490 20.93 -8.99 9.14
CA ASP A 490 21.84 -9.87 9.87
C ASP A 490 21.90 -9.46 11.36
N LYS A 491 21.43 -10.34 12.24
CA LYS A 491 21.41 -10.14 13.70
C LYS A 491 22.81 -9.94 14.31
N THR A 492 23.86 -10.34 13.60
CA THR A 492 25.28 -10.15 14.03
C THR A 492 25.79 -8.75 13.70
N TYR A 493 25.04 -7.95 12.94
CA TYR A 493 25.45 -6.64 12.50
C TYR A 493 25.19 -5.60 13.58
N GLU A 494 26.26 -5.18 14.26
CA GLU A 494 26.17 -4.31 15.43
C GLU A 494 25.76 -2.86 15.09
N PRO A 495 25.06 -2.14 16.02
CA PRO A 495 24.65 -0.73 15.83
C PRO A 495 25.76 0.24 15.44
N LYS A 496 27.02 -0.07 15.80
CA LYS A 496 28.16 0.75 15.38
C LYS A 496 28.36 0.81 13.86
N ASN A 497 27.84 -0.18 13.13
CA ASN A 497 27.95 -0.28 11.69
C ASN A 497 26.72 0.29 10.95
N TRP A 498 25.67 0.67 11.68
CA TRP A 498 24.48 1.27 11.08
C TRP A 498 24.78 2.66 10.51
N ASP A 499 24.11 3.01 9.43
CA ASP A 499 24.08 4.39 8.93
C ASP A 499 22.93 5.15 9.59
N GLY A 500 23.03 6.47 9.64
CA GLY A 500 22.03 7.31 10.27
C GLY A 500 21.82 8.62 9.53
N GLU A 501 20.61 9.14 9.66
CA GLU A 501 20.23 10.48 9.18
C GLU A 501 19.44 11.22 10.25
N LEU A 502 19.77 12.49 10.45
CA LEU A 502 18.96 13.42 11.23
C LEU A 502 18.78 14.71 10.46
N TYR A 503 17.55 15.18 10.33
CA TYR A 503 17.19 16.41 9.66
C TYR A 503 16.43 17.35 10.59
N ASP A 504 16.78 18.64 10.57
CA ASP A 504 16.03 19.72 11.19
C ASP A 504 15.08 20.33 10.16
N LEU A 505 13.80 20.07 10.31
CA LEU A 505 12.77 20.40 9.33
C LEU A 505 12.15 21.79 9.55
N ARG A 506 12.62 22.50 10.57
CA ARG A 506 12.10 23.82 10.92
C ARG A 506 12.61 24.88 9.96
N PRO A 507 11.82 25.93 9.68
CA PRO A 507 12.25 27.05 8.82
C PRO A 507 13.55 27.73 9.28
N GLY A 508 13.91 27.64 10.56
CA GLY A 508 15.16 28.17 11.14
C GLY A 508 16.29 27.16 11.27
N GLY A 509 16.10 25.90 10.85
CA GLY A 509 17.05 24.80 11.03
C GLY A 509 18.30 24.85 10.14
N GLY A 510 18.34 25.75 9.18
CA GLY A 510 19.49 25.94 8.28
C GLY A 510 19.42 25.12 6.98
N ASP A 511 18.49 24.18 6.88
CA ASP A 511 18.28 23.27 5.74
C ASP A 511 16.83 23.36 5.23
N PHE A 512 16.46 24.56 4.79
CA PHE A 512 15.08 24.88 4.46
C PHE A 512 14.98 25.76 3.22
N TYR A 513 14.15 25.36 2.24
CA TYR A 513 13.85 26.17 1.07
C TYR A 513 12.86 27.27 1.44
N PRO A 514 13.21 28.55 1.32
CA PRO A 514 12.38 29.64 1.79
C PRO A 514 11.24 29.98 0.82
N ASN A 515 10.15 30.52 1.35
CA ASN A 515 9.01 30.97 0.54
C ASN A 515 9.35 32.17 -0.39
N LYS A 516 10.32 32.99 0.04
CA LYS A 516 10.80 34.18 -0.70
C LYS A 516 12.31 34.19 -0.76
N SER A 517 12.83 34.67 -1.88
CA SER A 517 14.26 34.95 -2.04
C SER A 517 14.72 36.08 -1.09
N LYS A 518 16.02 36.25 -0.97
CA LYS A 518 16.60 37.39 -0.20
C LYS A 518 16.16 38.77 -0.71
N SER A 519 15.79 38.89 -1.99
CA SER A 519 15.22 40.09 -2.60
C SER A 519 13.73 40.28 -2.34
N GLY A 520 13.07 39.38 -1.60
CA GLY A 520 11.64 39.43 -1.29
C GLY A 520 10.70 38.86 -2.39
N LYS A 521 11.23 38.42 -3.55
CA LYS A 521 10.48 37.81 -4.61
C LYS A 521 10.05 36.40 -4.20
N LEU A 522 8.83 36.00 -4.57
CA LEU A 522 8.35 34.60 -4.35
C LEU A 522 9.25 33.62 -5.09
N ASN A 523 9.64 32.57 -4.41
CA ASN A 523 10.37 31.46 -5.00
C ASN A 523 9.42 30.56 -5.83
N PRO A 524 9.94 29.88 -6.86
CA PRO A 524 9.12 29.05 -7.75
C PRO A 524 8.44 27.87 -7.03
N PHE A 525 9.08 27.31 -6.03
CA PHE A 525 8.49 26.25 -5.19
C PHE A 525 7.93 26.81 -3.87
N LYS A 526 7.04 26.07 -3.22
CA LYS A 526 6.60 26.36 -1.86
C LYS A 526 7.74 26.10 -0.87
N ALA A 527 7.67 26.77 0.27
CA ALA A 527 8.63 26.58 1.35
C ALA A 527 8.53 25.15 1.92
N ALA A 528 9.67 24.47 2.03
CA ALA A 528 9.76 23.11 2.56
C ALA A 528 11.17 22.81 3.08
N PRO A 529 11.34 21.83 3.98
CA PRO A 529 12.66 21.28 4.33
C PRO A 529 13.37 20.75 3.08
N LEU A 530 14.71 20.90 3.05
CA LEU A 530 15.53 20.37 1.95
C LEU A 530 16.08 18.96 2.25
N GLU A 531 16.23 18.61 3.52
CA GLU A 531 16.78 17.33 3.97
C GLU A 531 18.16 16.99 3.36
N MET A 532 18.97 18.00 3.08
CA MET A 532 20.31 17.85 2.51
C MET A 532 21.40 17.73 3.58
N ILE A 533 21.24 18.42 4.72
CA ILE A 533 22.26 18.47 5.77
C ILE A 533 21.98 17.34 6.78
N ASN A 534 22.67 16.22 6.62
CA ASN A 534 22.59 15.12 7.59
C ASN A 534 23.28 15.50 8.92
N LEU A 535 22.53 15.65 10.00
CA LEU A 535 23.00 16.04 11.34
C LEU A 535 23.32 14.84 12.24
N ASP A 536 23.28 13.61 11.71
CA ASP A 536 23.71 12.43 12.46
C ASP A 536 25.15 12.57 12.99
N PRO A 537 25.46 12.09 14.20
CA PRO A 537 26.78 12.23 14.79
C PRO A 537 27.94 11.68 13.95
N LYS A 538 27.71 10.59 13.19
CA LYS A 538 28.74 10.04 12.29
C LYS A 538 28.98 10.97 11.12
N ALA A 539 27.92 11.50 10.51
CA ALA A 539 28.01 12.50 9.44
C ALA A 539 28.69 13.80 9.94
N GLU A 540 28.34 14.27 11.15
CA GLU A 540 29.02 15.43 11.76
C GLU A 540 30.51 15.17 11.98
N ALA A 541 30.89 14.00 12.46
CA ALA A 541 32.31 13.65 12.66
C ALA A 541 33.09 13.64 11.35
N GLN A 542 32.50 13.19 10.26
CA GLN A 542 33.10 13.19 8.92
C GLN A 542 33.26 14.63 8.40
N ARG A 543 32.25 15.50 8.51
CA ARG A 543 32.35 16.92 8.16
C ARG A 543 33.45 17.62 8.94
N ARG A 544 33.60 17.37 10.24
CA ARG A 544 34.68 17.90 11.05
C ARG A 544 36.06 17.48 10.53
N ARG A 545 36.22 16.24 10.08
CA ARG A 545 37.49 15.74 9.49
C ARG A 545 37.81 16.47 8.18
N GLN A 546 36.84 16.66 7.30
CA GLN A 546 37.01 17.40 6.04
C GLN A 546 37.31 18.84 6.27
N ALA A 547 36.64 19.52 7.20
CA ALA A 547 36.93 20.93 7.53
C ALA A 547 38.36 21.12 8.05
N ARG A 548 38.91 20.19 8.85
CA ARG A 548 40.30 20.20 9.28
C ARG A 548 41.31 20.05 8.13
N GLN A 549 40.89 19.47 7.02
CA GLN A 549 41.67 19.28 5.80
C GLN A 549 41.48 20.45 4.79
N GLY A 550 40.75 21.50 5.18
CA GLY A 550 40.44 22.62 4.30
C GLY A 550 39.40 22.29 3.21
N LYS A 551 38.68 21.17 3.37
CA LYS A 551 37.65 20.70 2.42
C LYS A 551 36.27 20.90 3.04
N GLY A 552 35.44 21.74 2.42
CA GLY A 552 34.02 21.91 2.75
C GLY A 552 33.74 22.89 3.92
N SER A 553 32.50 23.32 4.03
CA SER A 553 31.95 24.11 5.13
C SER A 553 31.56 23.19 6.28
N GLY A 554 32.21 23.35 7.45
CA GLY A 554 31.92 22.51 8.61
C GLY A 554 30.64 22.89 9.36
N ALA A 555 29.47 22.87 8.70
CA ALA A 555 28.19 23.06 9.41
C ALA A 555 28.05 22.02 10.51
N LEU A 556 28.13 22.50 11.76
CA LEU A 556 28.03 21.63 12.94
C LEU A 556 26.64 21.68 13.51
N ALA A 557 26.18 20.53 14.01
CA ALA A 557 24.91 20.46 14.73
C ALA A 557 24.93 21.37 15.98
N THR A 558 23.89 22.14 16.14
CA THR A 558 23.68 22.98 17.35
C THR A 558 23.45 22.10 18.58
N PRO A 559 23.57 22.64 19.80
CA PRO A 559 23.23 21.91 21.02
C PRO A 559 21.79 21.36 21.01
N GLU A 560 20.85 22.10 20.44
CA GLU A 560 19.46 21.70 20.29
C GLU A 560 19.31 20.51 19.33
N GLN A 561 19.96 20.55 18.16
CA GLN A 561 19.96 19.45 17.17
C GLN A 561 20.62 18.19 17.74
N LYS A 562 21.67 18.31 18.55
CA LYS A 562 22.28 17.18 19.28
C LYS A 562 21.36 16.60 20.34
N LYS A 563 20.59 17.45 21.02
CA LYS A 563 19.55 17.00 21.94
C LYS A 563 18.45 16.27 21.19
N ALA A 564 18.00 16.80 20.05
CA ALA A 564 17.00 16.17 19.19
C ALA A 564 17.43 14.76 18.76
N TYR A 565 18.68 14.56 18.33
CA TYR A 565 19.21 13.24 18.00
C TYR A 565 19.02 12.24 19.14
N LYS A 566 19.44 12.59 20.35
CA LYS A 566 19.33 11.70 21.52
C LYS A 566 17.88 11.37 21.85
N THR A 567 17.01 12.38 21.81
CA THR A 567 15.58 12.20 22.11
C THR A 567 14.94 11.32 21.08
N MET A 568 15.11 11.59 19.78
CA MET A 568 14.47 10.83 18.71
C MET A 568 15.00 9.41 18.58
N SER A 569 16.30 9.18 18.82
CA SER A 569 16.84 7.82 18.82
C SER A 569 16.23 6.98 19.93
N SER A 570 16.11 7.53 21.15
CA SER A 570 15.46 6.82 22.27
C SER A 570 13.95 6.65 22.05
N GLU A 571 13.28 7.64 21.49
CA GLU A 571 11.85 7.58 21.19
C GLU A 571 11.57 6.55 20.10
N LEU A 572 12.42 6.46 19.06
CA LEU A 572 12.31 5.42 18.03
C LEU A 572 12.38 4.02 18.64
N ASP A 573 13.33 3.77 19.57
CA ASP A 573 13.45 2.49 20.25
C ASP A 573 12.19 2.16 21.08
N LEU A 574 11.62 3.15 21.76
CA LEU A 574 10.37 2.99 22.52
C LEU A 574 9.18 2.72 21.60
N MET A 575 9.06 3.45 20.50
CA MET A 575 7.98 3.23 19.52
C MET A 575 8.05 1.85 18.89
N ILE A 576 9.24 1.37 18.56
CA ILE A 576 9.44 0.02 18.04
C ILE A 576 8.96 -1.02 19.05
N GLN A 577 9.34 -0.84 20.32
CA GLN A 577 8.90 -1.74 21.39
C GLN A 577 7.39 -1.70 21.63
N ASP A 578 6.76 -0.54 21.49
CA ASP A 578 5.31 -0.36 21.69
C ASP A 578 4.49 -0.78 20.47
N ARG A 579 4.87 -0.31 19.26
CA ARG A 579 4.04 -0.40 18.06
C ARG A 579 4.27 -1.66 17.23
N LEU A 580 5.49 -2.21 17.24
CA LEU A 580 5.86 -3.36 16.41
C LEU A 580 5.79 -4.70 17.17
N GLN A 581 5.02 -4.77 18.27
CA GLN A 581 4.77 -6.04 18.94
C GLN A 581 3.91 -6.96 18.05
N PRO A 582 4.24 -8.26 17.97
CA PRO A 582 3.43 -9.23 17.26
C PRO A 582 1.98 -9.25 17.78
N LEU A 583 1.05 -9.68 16.95
CA LEU A 583 -0.31 -9.96 17.40
C LEU A 583 -0.29 -11.07 18.43
N PRO A 584 -1.21 -11.05 19.43
CA PRO A 584 -1.41 -12.19 20.31
C PRO A 584 -1.69 -13.46 19.48
N GLN A 585 -1.00 -14.55 19.80
CA GLN A 585 -1.14 -15.82 19.07
C GLN A 585 -2.59 -16.34 18.98
N SER A 586 -3.44 -15.99 19.95
CA SER A 586 -4.85 -16.34 19.96
C SER A 586 -5.70 -15.63 18.88
N LYS A 587 -5.14 -14.58 18.22
CA LYS A 587 -5.80 -13.84 17.14
C LYS A 587 -5.18 -14.08 15.76
N ALA A 588 -4.08 -14.80 15.68
CA ALA A 588 -3.50 -15.26 14.44
C ALA A 588 -4.34 -16.44 13.91
N VAL A 589 -5.49 -16.14 13.31
CA VAL A 589 -6.25 -17.13 12.56
C VAL A 589 -5.50 -17.32 11.25
N VAL A 590 -4.98 -18.50 11.05
CA VAL A 590 -4.31 -18.85 9.79
C VAL A 590 -5.39 -19.03 8.72
N PRO A 591 -5.30 -18.35 7.58
CA PRO A 591 -6.30 -18.50 6.52
C PRO A 591 -6.46 -19.95 6.11
N SER A 592 -7.70 -20.40 5.94
CA SER A 592 -8.02 -21.73 5.42
C SER A 592 -7.47 -21.98 4.00
N PHE A 593 -6.96 -20.95 3.33
CA PHE A 593 -6.51 -20.98 1.94
C PHE A 593 -5.01 -21.29 1.73
N PHE A 594 -4.17 -21.13 2.76
CA PHE A 594 -2.72 -21.19 2.61
C PHE A 594 -2.07 -21.95 3.76
N LYS A 595 -2.15 -23.26 3.70
CA LYS A 595 -1.45 -24.09 4.67
C LYS A 595 -0.90 -25.31 4.00
N TYR A 596 0.30 -25.21 3.47
CA TYR A 596 0.99 -26.43 3.11
C TYR A 596 2.52 -26.28 3.02
N ASN A 597 3.20 -27.08 3.79
CA ASN A 597 4.65 -27.27 3.77
C ASN A 597 4.92 -28.76 3.74
N GLY A 598 4.77 -29.39 2.55
CA GLY A 598 5.17 -30.77 2.32
C GLY A 598 4.87 -31.75 3.47
N GLY A 599 3.63 -31.89 3.86
CA GLY A 599 3.17 -32.70 5.00
C GLY A 599 1.70 -32.45 5.25
N THR A 600 1.10 -33.06 6.23
CA THR A 600 -0.28 -32.79 6.66
C THR A 600 -0.46 -31.31 6.93
N LEU A 601 -1.60 -30.76 6.49
CA LEU A 601 -2.02 -29.40 6.78
C LEU A 601 -1.91 -29.12 8.30
N ASP A 602 -0.97 -28.29 8.71
CA ASP A 602 -0.75 -27.98 10.12
C ASP A 602 -1.54 -26.72 10.50
N GLU A 603 -2.65 -26.92 11.18
CA GLU A 603 -3.51 -25.83 11.68
C GLU A 603 -2.84 -24.94 12.73
N ASN A 604 -1.68 -25.35 13.24
CA ASN A 604 -1.01 -24.67 14.37
C ASN A 604 0.20 -23.82 13.98
N ARG A 605 0.57 -23.76 12.70
CA ARG A 605 1.64 -22.84 12.26
C ARG A 605 1.09 -21.44 12.05
N GLY A 606 1.04 -20.66 13.12
CA GLY A 606 0.92 -19.21 13.01
C GLY A 606 2.13 -18.64 12.26
N SER A 607 1.88 -17.68 11.38
CA SER A 607 2.78 -16.62 10.89
C SER A 607 4.06 -16.96 10.12
N ASN A 608 4.41 -18.18 9.81
CA ASN A 608 5.56 -18.51 8.97
C ASN A 608 5.11 -19.18 7.68
N TYR A 609 4.59 -18.38 6.73
CA TYR A 609 4.44 -18.82 5.35
C TYR A 609 5.82 -18.92 4.70
N ASN A 610 6.25 -20.14 4.40
CA ASN A 610 7.33 -20.33 3.45
C ASN A 610 6.71 -20.30 2.04
N SER A 611 7.32 -19.57 1.16
CA SER A 611 7.11 -19.62 -0.27
C SER A 611 7.11 -21.05 -0.75
N GLY A 612 6.07 -21.47 -1.37
CA GLY A 612 5.91 -22.84 -1.84
C GLY A 612 4.68 -23.52 -1.27
N ASP A 613 3.93 -22.83 -0.43
CA ASP A 613 2.67 -23.37 0.07
C ASP A 613 1.65 -23.46 -1.08
N PRO A 614 0.95 -24.61 -1.27
CA PRO A 614 0.04 -24.77 -2.36
C PRO A 614 -1.21 -23.90 -2.17
N ILE A 615 -1.73 -23.42 -3.29
CA ILE A 615 -3.08 -22.86 -3.35
C ILE A 615 -4.05 -24.03 -3.51
N VAL A 616 -5.03 -24.09 -2.62
CA VAL A 616 -6.06 -25.15 -2.62
C VAL A 616 -7.43 -24.49 -2.71
N ARG A 617 -8.25 -24.93 -3.66
CA ARG A 617 -9.65 -24.50 -3.79
C ARG A 617 -10.56 -25.69 -3.81
N PHE A 618 -11.62 -25.64 -3.01
CA PHE A 618 -12.70 -26.61 -3.04
C PHE A 618 -13.92 -26.03 -3.76
N PHE A 619 -14.46 -26.80 -4.72
CA PHE A 619 -15.68 -26.45 -5.43
C PHE A 619 -16.76 -27.48 -5.11
N PRO A 620 -17.62 -27.22 -4.12
CA PRO A 620 -18.70 -28.15 -3.77
C PRO A 620 -19.63 -28.39 -4.94
N ASN A 621 -19.79 -29.65 -5.33
CA ASN A 621 -20.79 -30.07 -6.30
C ASN A 621 -22.05 -30.54 -5.55
N GLN A 622 -22.93 -29.58 -5.27
CA GLN A 622 -24.14 -29.83 -4.45
C GLN A 622 -25.09 -30.89 -5.04
N SER A 623 -25.03 -31.15 -6.35
CA SER A 623 -25.89 -32.13 -7.00
C SER A 623 -25.35 -33.55 -6.91
N ALA A 624 -24.06 -33.74 -6.72
CA ALA A 624 -23.39 -35.05 -6.67
C ALA A 624 -22.96 -35.44 -5.24
N GLY A 625 -23.04 -34.55 -4.26
CA GLY A 625 -22.50 -34.81 -2.92
C GLY A 625 -20.97 -34.97 -2.91
N THR A 626 -20.28 -34.38 -3.90
CA THR A 626 -18.83 -34.45 -4.06
C THR A 626 -18.22 -33.04 -4.04
N VAL A 627 -16.91 -32.98 -3.91
CA VAL A 627 -16.16 -31.75 -4.04
C VAL A 627 -15.09 -31.91 -5.13
N ASP A 628 -14.89 -30.87 -5.93
CA ASP A 628 -13.77 -30.80 -6.84
C ASP A 628 -12.67 -29.96 -6.19
N LEU A 629 -11.42 -30.40 -6.35
CA LEU A 629 -10.23 -29.79 -5.77
C LEU A 629 -9.35 -29.23 -6.87
N GLU A 630 -9.03 -27.96 -6.75
CA GLU A 630 -8.02 -27.30 -7.56
C GLU A 630 -6.82 -27.01 -6.68
N LEU A 631 -5.63 -27.44 -7.11
CA LEU A 631 -4.42 -27.41 -6.34
C LEU A 631 -3.26 -26.88 -7.18
N ALA A 632 -2.61 -25.82 -6.73
CA ALA A 632 -1.38 -25.30 -7.32
C ALA A 632 -0.28 -25.31 -6.24
N PHE A 633 0.89 -25.88 -6.55
CA PHE A 633 2.03 -25.97 -5.63
C PHE A 633 3.35 -25.94 -6.38
N LEU A 634 4.39 -25.52 -5.68
CA LEU A 634 5.74 -25.47 -6.23
C LEU A 634 6.36 -26.87 -6.21
N THR A 635 6.99 -27.23 -7.33
CA THR A 635 7.69 -28.49 -7.48
C THR A 635 9.17 -28.24 -7.83
N ARG A 636 10.04 -29.15 -7.42
CA ARG A 636 11.45 -29.15 -7.82
C ARG A 636 11.67 -30.14 -8.95
N ALA A 637 12.48 -29.77 -9.94
CA ALA A 637 12.89 -30.68 -11.01
C ALA A 637 13.53 -31.93 -10.40
N SER A 638 13.31 -33.08 -11.00
CA SER A 638 13.77 -34.39 -10.53
C SER A 638 13.07 -34.95 -9.27
N GLN A 639 12.07 -34.29 -8.75
CA GLN A 639 11.27 -34.83 -7.66
C GLN A 639 9.91 -35.30 -8.17
N THR A 640 9.33 -36.27 -7.48
CA THR A 640 8.02 -36.82 -7.81
C THR A 640 7.10 -36.66 -6.61
N TYR A 641 5.87 -36.26 -6.87
CA TYR A 641 4.88 -35.95 -5.87
C TYR A 641 3.61 -36.76 -6.07
N ASN A 642 2.95 -37.09 -4.97
CA ASN A 642 1.58 -37.61 -4.95
C ASN A 642 0.65 -36.60 -4.27
N ILE A 643 -0.59 -36.52 -4.70
CA ILE A 643 -1.66 -35.84 -3.98
C ILE A 643 -2.53 -36.92 -3.34
N ASN A 644 -2.64 -36.88 -2.04
CA ASN A 644 -3.38 -37.83 -1.24
C ASN A 644 -4.46 -37.11 -0.45
N TYR A 645 -5.50 -37.86 -0.04
CA TYR A 645 -6.50 -37.40 0.93
C TYR A 645 -6.82 -38.53 1.92
N LEU A 646 -7.38 -38.14 3.07
CA LEU A 646 -7.88 -39.08 4.09
C LEU A 646 -9.37 -39.33 3.88
N GLU A 647 -9.76 -40.58 3.86
CA GLU A 647 -11.13 -41.01 3.88
C GLU A 647 -11.27 -42.12 4.92
N ASP A 648 -12.14 -41.94 5.90
CA ASP A 648 -12.33 -42.86 7.05
C ASP A 648 -11.03 -43.21 7.79
N GLY A 649 -10.03 -42.31 7.78
CA GLY A 649 -8.71 -42.48 8.41
C GLY A 649 -7.71 -43.27 7.58
N GLU A 650 -8.05 -43.66 6.37
CA GLU A 650 -7.13 -44.27 5.40
C GLU A 650 -6.64 -43.26 4.40
N THR A 651 -5.35 -43.35 4.01
CA THR A 651 -4.75 -42.50 2.97
C THR A 651 -5.11 -43.02 1.59
N ILE A 652 -5.76 -42.17 0.79
CA ILE A 652 -6.08 -42.47 -0.60
C ILE A 652 -5.30 -41.56 -1.52
N THR A 653 -4.62 -42.11 -2.51
CA THR A 653 -3.88 -41.32 -3.51
C THR A 653 -4.79 -40.91 -4.64
N ALA A 654 -5.06 -39.61 -4.73
CA ALA A 654 -5.88 -39.02 -5.78
C ALA A 654 -5.11 -38.89 -7.11
N ILE A 655 -3.87 -38.41 -7.06
CA ILE A 655 -2.96 -38.34 -8.21
C ILE A 655 -1.58 -38.81 -7.77
N SER A 656 -0.96 -39.68 -8.57
CA SER A 656 0.39 -40.20 -8.33
C SER A 656 1.37 -39.76 -9.40
N ASN A 657 2.65 -39.74 -9.04
CA ASN A 657 3.79 -39.56 -9.96
C ASN A 657 3.79 -38.19 -10.70
N ILE A 658 3.41 -37.12 -10.05
CA ILE A 658 3.55 -35.79 -10.60
C ILE A 658 5.03 -35.42 -10.64
N VAL A 659 5.58 -35.27 -11.85
CA VAL A 659 7.01 -34.93 -12.03
C VAL A 659 7.19 -33.42 -11.87
N GLY A 660 8.06 -33.02 -10.97
CA GLY A 660 8.34 -31.60 -10.72
C GLY A 660 9.09 -30.92 -11.87
N THR A 661 8.85 -29.62 -12.04
CA THR A 661 9.34 -28.80 -13.14
C THR A 661 10.28 -27.65 -12.72
N ASN A 662 10.63 -27.51 -11.44
CA ASN A 662 11.22 -26.30 -10.84
C ASN A 662 10.31 -25.07 -10.90
N GLY A 663 9.01 -25.28 -10.81
CA GLY A 663 8.04 -24.21 -10.88
C GLY A 663 6.68 -24.67 -10.36
N PRO A 664 5.65 -23.83 -10.47
CA PRO A 664 4.31 -24.18 -10.06
C PRO A 664 3.78 -25.35 -10.89
N THR A 665 3.13 -26.28 -10.21
CA THR A 665 2.40 -27.39 -10.81
C THR A 665 0.94 -27.23 -10.42
N TYR A 666 0.08 -27.36 -11.40
CA TYR A 666 -1.38 -27.30 -11.22
C TYR A 666 -2.00 -28.66 -11.39
N GLN A 667 -2.94 -28.98 -10.51
CA GLN A 667 -3.75 -30.20 -10.57
C GLN A 667 -5.21 -29.90 -10.30
N TYR A 668 -6.09 -30.47 -11.08
CA TYR A 668 -7.53 -30.45 -10.87
C TYR A 668 -8.02 -31.87 -10.63
N ILE A 669 -8.71 -32.10 -9.51
CA ILE A 669 -9.21 -33.39 -9.10
C ILE A 669 -10.72 -33.27 -8.92
N SER A 670 -11.48 -34.06 -9.64
CA SER A 670 -12.95 -34.01 -9.56
C SER A 670 -13.53 -35.23 -8.84
N GLY A 671 -14.65 -35.01 -8.19
CA GLY A 671 -15.46 -36.10 -7.59
C GLY A 671 -14.91 -36.67 -6.30
N LEU A 672 -14.17 -35.88 -5.53
CA LEU A 672 -13.72 -36.25 -4.19
C LEU A 672 -14.92 -36.29 -3.20
N PRO A 673 -14.80 -36.98 -2.04
CA PRO A 673 -15.82 -36.96 -1.00
C PRO A 673 -16.22 -35.52 -0.62
N GLY A 674 -17.54 -35.29 -0.47
CA GLY A 674 -18.07 -33.93 -0.31
C GLY A 674 -17.87 -33.33 1.07
N ASP A 675 -17.42 -34.10 2.03
CA ASP A 675 -17.10 -33.73 3.39
C ASP A 675 -15.58 -33.51 3.64
N LEU A 676 -14.76 -33.64 2.58
CA LEU A 676 -13.32 -33.35 2.69
C LEU A 676 -13.07 -31.90 3.11
N THR A 677 -12.20 -31.77 4.09
CA THR A 677 -11.67 -30.50 4.57
C THR A 677 -10.21 -30.33 4.11
N LEU A 678 -9.66 -29.15 4.30
CA LEU A 678 -8.25 -28.91 4.01
C LEU A 678 -7.31 -29.79 4.83
N SER A 679 -7.70 -30.20 6.05
CA SER A 679 -6.92 -31.10 6.90
C SER A 679 -6.85 -32.53 6.36
N ASP A 680 -7.70 -32.87 5.42
CA ASP A 680 -7.77 -34.23 4.88
C ASP A 680 -6.97 -34.39 3.59
N VAL A 681 -6.45 -33.30 2.99
CA VAL A 681 -5.68 -33.33 1.75
C VAL A 681 -4.21 -33.04 2.03
N PHE A 682 -3.31 -33.82 1.46
CA PHE A 682 -1.86 -33.61 1.60
C PHE A 682 -1.09 -34.02 0.36
N ILE A 683 0.07 -33.39 0.16
CA ILE A 683 1.00 -33.70 -0.92
C ILE A 683 2.14 -34.52 -0.33
N GLU A 684 2.36 -35.68 -0.87
CA GLU A 684 3.47 -36.54 -0.51
C GLU A 684 4.59 -36.37 -1.53
N TRP A 685 5.77 -36.07 -1.04
CA TRP A 685 6.96 -36.07 -1.87
C TRP A 685 7.59 -37.47 -1.86
N ILE A 686 7.73 -38.05 -3.04
CA ILE A 686 8.41 -39.34 -3.24
C ILE A 686 9.86 -39.02 -3.56
N SER A 687 10.75 -39.10 -2.58
CA SER A 687 12.19 -39.06 -2.81
C SER A 687 12.80 -40.41 -2.43
N ASP A 688 13.89 -40.75 -3.08
CA ASP A 688 14.71 -41.87 -2.65
C ASP A 688 15.20 -41.60 -1.21
N SER A 689 14.47 -42.11 -0.21
CA SER A 689 14.90 -42.37 1.16
C SER A 689 15.13 -41.18 2.14
N VAL A 690 14.45 -40.06 2.07
CA VAL A 690 14.53 -39.08 3.16
C VAL A 690 13.12 -38.85 3.75
N SER A 691 12.98 -39.11 5.07
CA SER A 691 11.73 -38.87 5.77
C SER A 691 11.44 -37.38 5.95
N LEU A 692 10.17 -36.99 5.96
CA LEU A 692 9.70 -35.61 6.11
C LEU A 692 10.26 -34.89 7.35
N ASP A 693 10.62 -35.62 8.40
CA ASP A 693 11.24 -35.08 9.64
C ASP A 693 12.62 -34.46 9.43
N GLN A 694 13.23 -34.62 8.26
CA GLN A 694 14.54 -34.04 7.90
C GLN A 694 14.45 -32.79 7.06
N MET A 695 13.22 -32.33 6.75
CA MET A 695 12.99 -31.10 5.95
C MET A 695 12.55 -29.88 6.82
N ILE A 696 12.49 -30.04 8.12
CA ILE A 696 12.15 -28.96 9.09
C ILE A 696 13.43 -28.27 9.56
#